data_7648082bfd0c7074a4d541375333e328
#
_entry.id   7648082bfd0c7074a4d541375333e328
#
_cell.length_a   1.000
_cell.length_b   1.000
_cell.length_c   1.000
_cell.angle_alpha   90.00
_cell.angle_beta   90.00
_cell.angle_gamma   90.00
#
_symmetry.space_group_name_H-M   'P 1'
#
loop_
_entity.id
_entity.type
_entity.pdbx_description
1 polymer ?
#
loop_
_entity_poly.entity_id
_entity_poly.type
_entity_poly.pdbx_seq_one_letter_code
_entity_poly.pdbx_strand_id
1 'polypeptide(L)'
;MAKITAAKQNFTSGEITPRLSGRTDLGRYDNAAQIIENFLVQPHGGLGRRPGTKFIREVKTSSAQTRLIPFQFNVEQAYILEFGNQYFRVYKDGGIVVSGGNPVEFSTPYTTAQLDQIKFAQTADVMYIAHPSHAPRKLTRTSHTAWTINEVVLQRGAMLDQNLTTTTLTANNRTGTITITASANTFVSTDVGRLVKLHKGFAKISVFGSATSVTAIVQELEDGRSELMPSMTASTLSFHEGDPSSTGLEHNDRIEDSAANFITEGFENGMKITISGTSSNNGSGKLIVDVTDTVITLAPGIDLANENAGSSFTLTGDLIADSNFSLGAFSNTTGFPAAVAFYEQRLVLAGTSNQPQTIFFSQSGDFENFERGTNADDGLVYTIGSNEVNVIRYLASGRQLIVGTSGGEFIVRASGFDEPLKPDNTQIKQQTTYGSADIQPMQVGNATLFLQRAKRKLRELIFSNESDSYVAPDMTILAEHITEGGITDFAYQQEPDSIVWTVRTDGVLSCMTYRREEQVVAWHRHIIGGVFGSGNAVVESIAVIPGDLDEDELYLIVKRTINGATKRYVERMSVFDFGSDITNAFFVDSGLTYSGSAATTISGLDHLEGQTVSVLANGSLHPNVTVSSGAVTLQRSTTKAHIGLPFTSKVETLRVDGGSALGSSQGKVKRISEVTIRLFRSVGLKVGTSSSELDIVPFRDSGDAMDTAIPLFTGDKTVEFRGGYDDDATIVIQQDQPLPMTILAIFPTVSVFDK
;
A
#
# COMPACT_ATOMS: atom_id res chain seq x y z
N MET A 1 36.08 -45.56 -10.61
CA MET A 1 35.54 -44.23 -10.35
C MET A 1 34.39 -44.36 -9.38
N ALA A 2 34.42 -43.64 -8.29
CA ALA A 2 33.30 -43.66 -7.34
C ALA A 2 32.11 -42.86 -7.92
N LYS A 3 30.96 -43.49 -7.97
CA LYS A 3 29.70 -42.77 -8.23
C LYS A 3 29.23 -42.14 -6.92
N ILE A 4 28.89 -40.88 -6.96
CA ILE A 4 28.45 -40.12 -5.79
C ILE A 4 27.01 -39.67 -6.07
N THR A 5 26.12 -39.82 -5.11
CA THR A 5 24.77 -39.22 -5.18
C THR A 5 24.80 -37.90 -4.43
N ALA A 6 24.68 -36.80 -5.15
CA ALA A 6 24.55 -35.45 -4.60
C ALA A 6 23.08 -35.15 -4.35
N ALA A 7 22.65 -35.10 -3.11
CA ALA A 7 21.24 -34.88 -2.78
C ALA A 7 20.92 -33.38 -2.72
N LYS A 8 19.96 -32.93 -3.55
CA LYS A 8 19.33 -31.62 -3.45
C LYS A 8 17.96 -31.77 -2.81
N GLN A 9 17.87 -31.48 -1.52
CA GLN A 9 16.69 -31.83 -0.70
C GLN A 9 15.78 -30.64 -0.39
N ASN A 10 16.23 -29.42 -0.62
CA ASN A 10 15.39 -28.23 -0.46
C ASN A 10 15.85 -27.08 -1.37
N PHE A 11 14.99 -26.05 -1.47
CA PHE A 11 15.20 -24.85 -2.29
C PHE A 11 14.93 -23.56 -1.49
N THR A 12 15.04 -23.58 -0.18
CA THR A 12 14.69 -22.47 0.72
C THR A 12 15.55 -21.21 0.56
N SER A 13 16.63 -21.27 -0.20
CA SER A 13 17.42 -20.10 -0.60
C SER A 13 16.97 -19.50 -1.95
N GLY A 14 16.03 -20.16 -2.66
CA GLY A 14 15.46 -19.65 -3.89
C GLY A 14 16.43 -19.62 -5.08
N GLU A 15 16.14 -18.77 -6.04
CA GLU A 15 17.02 -18.47 -7.16
C GLU A 15 18.10 -17.48 -6.73
N ILE A 16 19.38 -17.84 -6.90
CA ILE A 16 20.49 -16.98 -6.48
C ILE A 16 21.25 -16.38 -7.67
N THR A 17 21.88 -15.24 -7.40
CA THR A 17 22.62 -14.49 -8.41
C THR A 17 23.79 -15.31 -8.99
N PRO A 18 24.04 -15.25 -10.32
CA PRO A 18 25.20 -15.90 -10.95
C PRO A 18 26.54 -15.52 -10.33
N ARG A 19 26.64 -14.37 -9.63
CA ARG A 19 27.85 -13.96 -8.88
C ARG A 19 28.22 -14.90 -7.73
N LEU A 20 27.26 -15.71 -7.29
CA LEU A 20 27.46 -16.71 -6.24
C LEU A 20 27.73 -18.12 -6.78
N SER A 21 27.83 -18.31 -8.09
CA SER A 21 27.95 -19.64 -8.74
C SER A 21 29.20 -20.43 -8.32
N GLY A 22 30.23 -19.79 -7.77
CA GLY A 22 31.45 -20.44 -7.25
C GLY A 22 31.50 -20.57 -5.72
N ARG A 23 30.49 -20.08 -5.00
CA ARG A 23 30.50 -20.01 -3.53
C ARG A 23 29.88 -21.24 -2.87
N THR A 24 30.45 -22.42 -3.18
CA THR A 24 30.04 -23.71 -2.56
C THR A 24 30.34 -23.80 -1.05
N ASP A 25 31.10 -22.85 -0.52
CA ASP A 25 31.36 -22.70 0.92
C ASP A 25 30.16 -22.16 1.71
N LEU A 26 29.17 -21.55 1.01
CA LEU A 26 27.96 -21.03 1.63
C LEU A 26 26.93 -22.15 1.78
N GLY A 27 26.47 -22.45 2.99
CA GLY A 27 25.43 -23.45 3.23
C GLY A 27 24.12 -23.16 2.47
N ARG A 28 23.89 -21.90 2.06
CA ARG A 28 22.75 -21.49 1.22
C ARG A 28 22.90 -21.93 -0.25
N TYR A 29 24.12 -22.27 -0.73
CA TYR A 29 24.34 -22.75 -2.09
C TYR A 29 23.62 -24.07 -2.34
N ASP A 30 23.73 -25.01 -1.42
CA ASP A 30 23.09 -26.32 -1.55
C ASP A 30 21.56 -26.24 -1.54
N ASN A 31 20.99 -25.17 -0.95
CA ASN A 31 19.56 -24.95 -0.83
C ASN A 31 19.02 -23.94 -1.87
N ALA A 32 19.80 -23.66 -2.92
CA ALA A 32 19.46 -22.68 -3.95
C ALA A 32 19.38 -23.33 -5.34
N ALA A 33 18.78 -22.64 -6.30
CA ALA A 33 18.81 -23.00 -7.71
C ALA A 33 19.39 -21.85 -8.56
N GLN A 34 19.79 -22.15 -9.80
CA GLN A 34 20.24 -21.18 -10.76
C GLN A 34 19.05 -20.44 -11.40
N ILE A 35 17.96 -21.17 -11.67
CA ILE A 35 16.71 -20.63 -12.20
C ILE A 35 15.53 -21.29 -11.48
N ILE A 36 14.58 -20.48 -11.01
CA ILE A 36 13.27 -20.92 -10.54
C ILE A 36 12.22 -20.06 -11.23
N GLU A 37 11.64 -20.58 -12.31
CA GLU A 37 10.64 -19.88 -13.10
C GLU A 37 9.31 -20.62 -13.07
N ASN A 38 8.22 -19.92 -12.70
CA ASN A 38 6.88 -20.46 -12.54
C ASN A 38 6.77 -21.62 -11.55
N PHE A 39 7.67 -21.67 -10.58
CA PHE A 39 7.59 -22.46 -9.37
C PHE A 39 7.57 -21.57 -8.15
N LEU A 40 6.83 -21.96 -7.15
CA LEU A 40 6.79 -21.37 -5.82
C LEU A 40 7.68 -22.21 -4.91
N VAL A 41 8.58 -21.57 -4.20
CA VAL A 41 9.36 -22.23 -3.15
C VAL A 41 8.46 -22.38 -1.94
N GLN A 42 8.22 -23.60 -1.52
CA GLN A 42 7.45 -23.89 -0.32
C GLN A 42 8.33 -23.71 0.94
N PRO A 43 7.77 -23.24 2.06
CA PRO A 43 8.55 -23.09 3.32
C PRO A 43 9.26 -24.36 3.76
N HIS A 44 8.67 -25.52 3.45
CA HIS A 44 9.25 -26.85 3.74
C HIS A 44 10.39 -27.27 2.82
N GLY A 45 10.72 -26.47 1.81
CA GLY A 45 11.83 -26.68 0.89
C GLY A 45 11.48 -27.23 -0.49
N GLY A 46 10.26 -27.68 -0.72
CA GLY A 46 9.81 -28.16 -2.04
C GLY A 46 9.57 -27.01 -3.04
N LEU A 47 9.44 -27.37 -4.32
CA LEU A 47 9.04 -26.50 -5.40
C LEU A 47 7.69 -26.93 -5.93
N GLY A 48 6.64 -26.14 -5.68
CA GLY A 48 5.33 -26.32 -6.28
C GLY A 48 5.19 -25.50 -7.56
N ARG A 49 4.66 -26.08 -8.63
CA ARG A 49 4.29 -25.31 -9.82
C ARG A 49 3.25 -24.28 -9.43
N ARG A 50 3.43 -22.98 -9.82
CA ARG A 50 2.41 -21.97 -9.53
C ARG A 50 1.10 -22.32 -10.21
N PRO A 51 -0.05 -22.11 -9.58
CA PRO A 51 -1.34 -22.23 -10.26
C PRO A 51 -1.47 -21.19 -11.38
N GLY A 52 -2.37 -21.43 -12.31
CA GLY A 52 -2.70 -20.52 -13.37
C GLY A 52 -3.53 -19.33 -12.89
N THR A 53 -3.78 -18.37 -13.78
CA THR A 53 -4.62 -17.21 -13.50
C THR A 53 -6.00 -17.37 -14.15
N LYS A 54 -7.07 -17.11 -13.39
CA LYS A 54 -8.44 -17.07 -13.86
C LYS A 54 -8.75 -15.70 -14.44
N PHE A 55 -9.27 -15.64 -15.65
CA PHE A 55 -9.80 -14.41 -16.23
C PHE A 55 -11.07 -13.98 -15.48
N ILE A 56 -11.12 -12.73 -15.06
CA ILE A 56 -12.30 -12.13 -14.44
C ILE A 56 -12.98 -11.20 -15.43
N ARG A 57 -12.26 -10.18 -15.89
CA ARG A 57 -12.82 -9.20 -16.82
C ARG A 57 -11.74 -8.33 -17.47
N GLU A 58 -12.06 -7.80 -18.65
CA GLU A 58 -11.32 -6.70 -19.25
C GLU A 58 -11.57 -5.41 -18.48
N VAL A 59 -10.52 -4.61 -18.20
CA VAL A 59 -10.63 -3.28 -17.60
C VAL A 59 -11.52 -2.38 -18.46
N LYS A 60 -12.04 -1.30 -17.91
CA LYS A 60 -12.93 -0.37 -18.66
C LYS A 60 -12.29 0.17 -19.95
N THR A 61 -11.01 0.50 -19.89
CA THR A 61 -10.27 1.11 -21.00
C THR A 61 -8.91 0.44 -21.15
N SER A 62 -8.83 -0.59 -21.98
CA SER A 62 -7.60 -1.39 -22.17
C SER A 62 -6.42 -0.61 -22.76
N SER A 63 -6.63 0.59 -23.33
CA SER A 63 -5.55 1.45 -23.80
C SER A 63 -4.84 2.21 -22.66
N ALA A 64 -5.44 2.30 -21.47
CA ALA A 64 -4.91 3.00 -20.31
C ALA A 64 -4.54 2.04 -19.19
N GLN A 65 -3.47 2.34 -18.45
CA GLN A 65 -3.08 1.61 -17.24
C GLN A 65 -4.13 1.80 -16.14
N THR A 66 -4.34 0.76 -15.34
CA THR A 66 -5.18 0.77 -14.15
C THR A 66 -4.38 0.24 -12.96
N ARG A 67 -4.81 0.55 -11.75
CA ARG A 67 -4.19 0.10 -10.50
C ARG A 67 -5.19 -0.60 -9.61
N LEU A 68 -4.79 -1.71 -9.02
CA LEU A 68 -5.55 -2.44 -8.00
C LEU A 68 -5.22 -1.90 -6.61
N ILE A 69 -6.25 -1.66 -5.81
CA ILE A 69 -6.13 -1.27 -4.41
C ILE A 69 -7.02 -2.22 -3.60
N PRO A 70 -6.47 -2.91 -2.58
CA PRO A 70 -7.26 -3.75 -1.70
C PRO A 70 -8.10 -2.90 -0.75
N PHE A 71 -9.32 -3.36 -0.45
CA PHE A 71 -10.19 -2.79 0.56
C PHE A 71 -10.75 -3.93 1.41
N GLN A 72 -10.30 -4.03 2.64
CA GLN A 72 -10.65 -5.12 3.54
C GLN A 72 -11.45 -4.61 4.73
N PHE A 73 -12.76 -4.90 4.74
CA PHE A 73 -13.60 -4.60 5.90
C PHE A 73 -13.36 -5.62 7.04
N ASN A 74 -13.34 -6.89 6.69
CA ASN A 74 -12.95 -8.00 7.56
C ASN A 74 -12.45 -9.16 6.67
N VAL A 75 -12.15 -10.31 7.26
CA VAL A 75 -11.65 -11.49 6.53
C VAL A 75 -12.67 -12.12 5.57
N GLU A 76 -13.98 -11.91 5.80
CA GLU A 76 -15.06 -12.43 4.96
C GLU A 76 -15.54 -11.40 3.91
N GLN A 77 -15.28 -10.13 4.13
CA GLN A 77 -15.71 -9.03 3.27
C GLN A 77 -14.54 -8.19 2.83
N ALA A 78 -13.88 -8.66 1.81
CA ALA A 78 -12.79 -7.96 1.16
C ALA A 78 -13.14 -7.65 -0.31
N TYR A 79 -12.55 -6.61 -0.85
CA TYR A 79 -12.79 -6.10 -2.19
C TYR A 79 -11.48 -5.71 -2.86
N ILE A 80 -11.47 -5.81 -4.17
CA ILE A 80 -10.44 -5.19 -5.00
C ILE A 80 -11.06 -3.99 -5.72
N LEU A 81 -10.42 -2.85 -5.62
CA LEU A 81 -10.79 -1.63 -6.31
C LEU A 81 -9.88 -1.45 -7.53
N GLU A 82 -10.45 -1.51 -8.73
CA GLU A 82 -9.78 -1.16 -9.99
C GLU A 82 -9.86 0.35 -10.19
N PHE A 83 -8.79 1.08 -9.87
CA PHE A 83 -8.67 2.49 -10.20
C PHE A 83 -8.17 2.67 -11.63
N GLY A 84 -8.93 3.44 -12.42
CA GLY A 84 -8.56 3.82 -13.77
C GLY A 84 -8.62 5.34 -13.97
N ASN A 85 -8.65 5.79 -15.22
CA ASN A 85 -8.70 7.21 -15.54
C ASN A 85 -10.01 7.85 -15.08
N GLN A 86 -9.96 8.50 -13.93
CA GLN A 86 -11.08 9.20 -13.28
C GLN A 86 -12.25 8.29 -12.87
N TYR A 87 -12.01 7.03 -12.60
CA TYR A 87 -13.02 6.09 -12.08
C TYR A 87 -12.38 5.06 -11.14
N PHE A 88 -13.23 4.37 -10.34
CA PHE A 88 -12.92 3.05 -9.81
C PHE A 88 -14.11 2.09 -9.96
N ARG A 89 -13.79 0.80 -10.08
CA ARG A 89 -14.73 -0.34 -10.10
C ARG A 89 -14.42 -1.28 -8.97
N VAL A 90 -15.41 -2.07 -8.59
CA VAL A 90 -15.35 -2.94 -7.41
C VAL A 90 -15.42 -4.40 -7.83
N TYR A 91 -14.49 -5.22 -7.31
CA TYR A 91 -14.45 -6.67 -7.48
C TYR A 91 -14.58 -7.34 -6.12
N LYS A 92 -15.28 -8.49 -6.09
CA LYS A 92 -15.46 -9.33 -4.91
C LYS A 92 -15.67 -10.78 -5.35
N ASP A 93 -15.19 -11.75 -4.57
CA ASP A 93 -15.42 -13.20 -4.78
C ASP A 93 -15.07 -13.67 -6.20
N GLY A 94 -13.98 -13.15 -6.77
CA GLY A 94 -13.54 -13.51 -8.13
C GLY A 94 -14.39 -12.94 -9.26
N GLY A 95 -15.26 -11.95 -9.00
CA GLY A 95 -16.12 -11.31 -9.99
C GLY A 95 -16.18 -9.80 -9.84
N ILE A 96 -16.68 -9.11 -10.88
CA ILE A 96 -17.00 -7.69 -10.78
C ILE A 96 -18.35 -7.51 -10.09
N VAL A 97 -18.44 -6.56 -9.16
CA VAL A 97 -19.71 -6.21 -8.51
C VAL A 97 -20.59 -5.49 -9.51
N VAL A 98 -21.85 -5.94 -9.65
CA VAL A 98 -22.82 -5.38 -10.58
C VAL A 98 -24.06 -4.86 -9.86
N SER A 99 -24.68 -3.82 -10.42
CA SER A 99 -25.96 -3.27 -9.99
C SER A 99 -26.81 -3.00 -11.23
N GLY A 100 -28.03 -3.57 -11.29
CA GLY A 100 -28.88 -3.46 -12.46
C GLY A 100 -28.28 -4.01 -13.76
N GLY A 101 -27.37 -5.01 -13.66
CA GLY A 101 -26.67 -5.61 -14.80
C GLY A 101 -25.41 -4.86 -15.27
N ASN A 102 -25.11 -3.70 -14.71
CA ASN A 102 -23.92 -2.91 -15.03
C ASN A 102 -22.87 -3.00 -13.93
N PRO A 103 -21.58 -2.92 -14.27
CA PRO A 103 -20.51 -2.78 -13.27
C PRO A 103 -20.75 -1.60 -12.34
N VAL A 104 -20.55 -1.82 -11.03
CA VAL A 104 -20.55 -0.75 -10.04
C VAL A 104 -19.30 0.10 -10.26
N GLU A 105 -19.51 1.39 -10.56
CA GLU A 105 -18.46 2.34 -10.93
C GLU A 105 -18.70 3.71 -10.31
N PHE A 106 -17.63 4.32 -9.82
CA PHE A 106 -17.66 5.66 -9.21
C PHE A 106 -16.57 6.54 -9.80
N SER A 107 -16.86 7.85 -9.92
CA SER A 107 -15.91 8.84 -10.43
C SER A 107 -14.86 9.19 -9.38
N THR A 108 -13.62 9.40 -9.83
CA THR A 108 -12.50 9.88 -9.02
C THR A 108 -11.79 11.05 -9.68
N PRO A 109 -11.00 11.86 -8.97
CA PRO A 109 -10.24 12.94 -9.60
C PRO A 109 -8.95 12.46 -10.28
N TYR A 110 -8.52 11.21 -10.04
CA TYR A 110 -7.20 10.72 -10.41
C TYR A 110 -7.14 10.33 -11.89
N THR A 111 -6.17 10.88 -12.62
CA THR A 111 -5.85 10.48 -13.99
C THR A 111 -4.93 9.26 -14.01
N THR A 112 -4.84 8.56 -15.15
CA THR A 112 -3.94 7.40 -15.32
C THR A 112 -2.52 7.67 -14.84
N ALA A 113 -1.95 8.84 -15.12
CA ALA A 113 -0.57 9.20 -14.73
C ALA A 113 -0.40 9.42 -13.20
N GLN A 114 -1.49 9.52 -12.48
CA GLN A 114 -1.52 9.79 -11.04
C GLN A 114 -1.77 8.55 -10.18
N LEU A 115 -2.18 7.44 -10.79
CA LEU A 115 -2.61 6.24 -10.04
C LEU A 115 -1.51 5.68 -9.15
N ASP A 116 -0.26 5.67 -9.59
CA ASP A 116 0.86 5.10 -8.84
C ASP A 116 1.25 5.93 -7.61
N GLN A 117 0.82 7.20 -7.55
CA GLN A 117 1.07 8.10 -6.42
C GLN A 117 0.01 8.03 -5.32
N ILE A 118 -1.07 7.29 -5.53
CA ILE A 118 -2.10 7.10 -4.51
C ILE A 118 -1.51 6.33 -3.33
N LYS A 119 -1.64 6.90 -2.13
CA LYS A 119 -1.39 6.24 -0.85
C LYS A 119 -2.69 6.18 -0.07
N PHE A 120 -2.86 5.14 0.72
CA PHE A 120 -4.10 4.95 1.45
C PHE A 120 -3.88 4.35 2.84
N ALA A 121 -4.80 4.65 3.73
CA ALA A 121 -4.92 4.02 5.05
C ALA A 121 -6.40 3.74 5.31
N GLN A 122 -6.71 2.55 5.78
CA GLN A 122 -8.08 2.10 5.96
C GLN A 122 -8.39 1.84 7.44
N THR A 123 -9.61 2.18 7.83
CA THR A 123 -10.22 1.78 9.11
C THR A 123 -11.66 1.34 8.84
N ALA A 124 -11.96 0.05 9.08
CA ALA A 124 -13.26 -0.55 8.80
C ALA A 124 -13.82 -0.19 7.39
N ASP A 125 -14.97 0.50 7.33
CA ASP A 125 -15.64 0.90 6.09
C ASP A 125 -15.10 2.20 5.45
N VAL A 126 -14.05 2.78 6.00
CA VAL A 126 -13.50 4.06 5.55
C VAL A 126 -12.04 3.92 5.17
N MET A 127 -11.69 4.41 3.98
CA MET A 127 -10.31 4.53 3.52
C MET A 127 -9.99 5.99 3.24
N TYR A 128 -8.94 6.50 3.89
CA TYR A 128 -8.37 7.80 3.59
C TYR A 128 -7.30 7.68 2.53
N ILE A 129 -7.39 8.54 1.52
CA ILE A 129 -6.50 8.53 0.34
C ILE A 129 -5.73 9.85 0.32
N ALA A 130 -4.41 9.76 0.26
CA ALA A 130 -3.51 10.87 0.07
C ALA A 130 -2.90 10.85 -1.34
N HIS A 131 -2.78 12.02 -1.95
CA HIS A 131 -2.15 12.22 -3.25
C HIS A 131 -1.54 13.62 -3.33
N PRO A 132 -0.27 13.80 -3.78
CA PRO A 132 0.41 15.10 -3.71
C PRO A 132 -0.25 16.22 -4.54
N SER A 133 -1.07 15.88 -5.53
CA SER A 133 -1.76 16.85 -6.40
C SER A 133 -3.26 17.00 -6.13
N HIS A 134 -3.81 16.30 -5.15
CA HIS A 134 -5.23 16.34 -4.83
C HIS A 134 -5.45 16.43 -3.31
N ALA A 135 -6.48 17.18 -2.92
CA ALA A 135 -6.92 17.19 -1.53
C ALA A 135 -7.21 15.77 -1.03
N PRO A 136 -6.88 15.45 0.24
CA PRO A 136 -7.16 14.14 0.81
C PRO A 136 -8.61 13.72 0.57
N ARG A 137 -8.82 12.44 0.24
CA ARG A 137 -10.15 11.88 -0.04
C ARG A 137 -10.52 10.85 1.01
N LYS A 138 -11.81 10.78 1.29
CA LYS A 138 -12.45 9.79 2.14
C LYS A 138 -13.33 8.91 1.26
N LEU A 139 -12.92 7.65 1.08
CA LEU A 139 -13.70 6.63 0.40
C LEU A 139 -14.44 5.83 1.47
N THR A 140 -15.76 5.78 1.36
CA THR A 140 -16.62 5.11 2.35
C THR A 140 -17.48 4.07 1.65
N ARG A 141 -17.54 2.88 2.22
CA ARG A 141 -18.42 1.80 1.80
C ARG A 141 -19.64 1.74 2.72
N THR A 142 -20.83 1.70 2.15
CA THR A 142 -22.08 1.47 2.89
C THR A 142 -22.73 0.14 2.54
N SER A 143 -22.43 -0.41 1.36
CA SER A 143 -22.85 -1.75 0.94
C SER A 143 -21.94 -2.27 -0.17
N HIS A 144 -22.17 -3.49 -0.67
CA HIS A 144 -21.41 -4.03 -1.81
C HIS A 144 -21.48 -3.13 -3.06
N THR A 145 -22.61 -2.45 -3.27
CA THR A 145 -22.88 -1.63 -4.45
C THR A 145 -22.91 -0.13 -4.19
N ALA A 146 -22.77 0.30 -2.94
CA ALA A 146 -22.89 1.71 -2.55
C ALA A 146 -21.61 2.20 -1.89
N TRP A 147 -20.92 3.09 -2.59
CA TRP A 147 -19.66 3.69 -2.20
C TRP A 147 -19.68 5.19 -2.46
N THR A 148 -18.93 5.92 -1.69
CA THR A 148 -18.69 7.35 -1.91
C THR A 148 -17.21 7.66 -1.83
N ILE A 149 -16.75 8.63 -2.62
CA ILE A 149 -15.40 9.18 -2.53
C ILE A 149 -15.49 10.71 -2.52
N ASN A 150 -15.34 11.30 -1.35
CA ASN A 150 -15.47 12.72 -1.13
C ASN A 150 -14.15 13.34 -0.69
N GLU A 151 -14.00 14.64 -0.88
CA GLU A 151 -12.92 15.40 -0.25
C GLU A 151 -13.10 15.38 1.26
N VAL A 152 -12.00 15.17 2.00
CA VAL A 152 -12.01 15.27 3.46
C VAL A 152 -12.28 16.73 3.85
N VAL A 153 -13.32 16.92 4.63
CA VAL A 153 -13.66 18.26 5.13
C VAL A 153 -12.84 18.53 6.39
N LEU A 154 -11.69 19.16 6.21
CA LEU A 154 -10.86 19.61 7.31
C LEU A 154 -11.47 20.89 7.87
N GLN A 155 -12.32 20.77 8.90
CA GLN A 155 -13.00 21.91 9.52
C GLN A 155 -11.99 22.79 10.28
N ARG A 156 -11.08 22.15 11.01
CA ARG A 156 -10.01 22.74 11.80
C ARG A 156 -8.70 22.11 11.39
N GLY A 157 -8.30 22.40 10.14
CA GLY A 157 -7.31 21.66 9.41
C GLY A 157 -5.89 21.96 9.79
N ALA A 158 -4.97 21.17 9.25
CA ALA A 158 -3.55 21.41 9.37
C ALA A 158 -3.22 22.85 8.94
N MET A 159 -2.62 23.61 9.85
CA MET A 159 -2.24 25.01 9.61
C MET A 159 -0.71 25.14 9.50
N LEU A 160 -0.26 26.07 8.69
CA LEU A 160 1.11 26.59 8.74
C LEU A 160 1.35 27.32 10.06
N ASP A 161 2.58 27.68 10.34
CA ASP A 161 2.89 28.48 11.51
C ASP A 161 2.21 29.85 11.45
N GLN A 162 1.96 30.40 12.64
CA GLN A 162 1.36 31.71 12.78
C GLN A 162 2.17 32.77 12.03
N ASN A 163 1.47 33.73 11.43
CA ASN A 163 2.12 34.87 10.80
C ASN A 163 3.01 35.65 11.79
N LEU A 164 4.25 35.84 11.40
CA LEU A 164 5.26 36.62 12.18
C LEU A 164 5.57 37.95 11.52
N THR A 165 4.89 38.31 10.43
CA THR A 165 5.09 39.56 9.71
C THR A 165 4.16 40.65 10.25
N THR A 166 4.33 41.89 9.77
CA THR A 166 3.43 43.00 10.06
C THR A 166 2.13 42.98 9.25
N THR A 167 1.93 41.93 8.39
CA THR A 167 0.70 41.76 7.62
C THR A 167 -0.45 41.48 8.56
N THR A 168 -1.58 42.12 8.35
CA THR A 168 -2.81 41.92 9.10
C THR A 168 -3.92 41.45 8.20
N LEU A 169 -4.84 40.67 8.74
CA LEU A 169 -6.10 40.31 8.08
C LEU A 169 -7.28 40.96 8.80
N THR A 170 -8.30 41.32 8.03
CA THR A 170 -9.58 41.86 8.51
C THR A 170 -10.72 41.13 7.84
N ALA A 171 -11.68 40.66 8.61
CA ALA A 171 -12.91 40.08 8.09
C ALA A 171 -14.05 41.12 8.16
N ASN A 172 -14.95 41.10 7.18
CA ASN A 172 -16.09 42.02 7.14
C ASN A 172 -17.31 41.53 7.92
N ASN A 173 -17.35 40.24 8.25
CA ASN A 173 -18.44 39.62 9.03
C ASN A 173 -17.92 38.43 9.85
N ARG A 174 -18.67 37.95 10.85
CA ARG A 174 -18.31 36.82 11.72
C ARG A 174 -18.81 35.48 11.23
N THR A 175 -19.90 35.45 10.52
CA THR A 175 -20.62 34.21 10.16
C THR A 175 -20.92 34.17 8.67
N GLY A 176 -21.13 32.95 8.15
CA GLY A 176 -21.55 32.73 6.78
C GLY A 176 -20.44 33.02 5.76
N THR A 177 -20.81 33.64 4.65
CA THR A 177 -19.86 34.05 3.61
C THR A 177 -19.29 35.42 3.93
N ILE A 178 -17.98 35.53 4.03
CA ILE A 178 -17.25 36.72 4.46
C ILE A 178 -16.21 37.15 3.42
N THR A 179 -15.81 38.41 3.48
CA THR A 179 -14.63 38.91 2.75
C THR A 179 -13.49 39.10 3.75
N ILE A 180 -12.35 38.47 3.47
CA ILE A 180 -11.10 38.66 4.23
C ILE A 180 -10.19 39.58 3.41
N THR A 181 -9.74 40.70 4.02
CA THR A 181 -8.84 41.66 3.40
C THR A 181 -7.51 41.65 4.12
N ALA A 182 -6.39 41.58 3.38
CA ALA A 182 -5.04 41.63 3.88
C ALA A 182 -4.42 43.03 3.68
N SER A 183 -3.59 43.47 4.62
CA SER A 183 -2.87 44.75 4.52
C SER A 183 -1.72 44.72 3.50
N ALA A 184 -1.29 43.53 3.07
CA ALA A 184 -0.26 43.31 2.05
C ALA A 184 -0.64 42.12 1.13
N ASN A 185 0.09 41.95 0.02
CA ASN A 185 -0.11 40.81 -0.88
C ASN A 185 0.11 39.49 -0.15
N THR A 186 -0.98 38.72 0.06
CA THR A 186 -1.00 37.50 0.87
C THR A 186 -1.58 36.33 0.11
N PHE A 187 -2.58 36.57 -0.73
CA PHE A 187 -3.36 35.52 -1.40
C PHE A 187 -2.98 35.37 -2.87
N VAL A 188 -3.13 34.15 -3.37
CA VAL A 188 -3.00 33.79 -4.80
C VAL A 188 -4.22 33.00 -5.26
N SER A 189 -4.44 32.94 -6.57
CA SER A 189 -5.64 32.27 -7.12
C SER A 189 -5.74 30.77 -6.78
N THR A 190 -4.60 30.14 -6.51
CA THR A 190 -4.49 28.72 -6.10
C THR A 190 -4.81 28.50 -4.62
N ASP A 191 -5.11 29.54 -3.84
CA ASP A 191 -5.55 29.41 -2.44
C ASP A 191 -7.05 29.10 -2.30
N VAL A 192 -7.81 29.04 -3.39
CA VAL A 192 -9.22 28.59 -3.33
C VAL A 192 -9.26 27.18 -2.74
N GLY A 193 -10.09 27.00 -1.71
CA GLY A 193 -10.16 25.78 -0.90
C GLY A 193 -9.27 25.76 0.34
N ARG A 194 -8.32 26.71 0.47
CA ARG A 194 -7.41 26.83 1.61
C ARG A 194 -8.11 27.40 2.84
N LEU A 195 -7.75 26.90 4.02
CA LEU A 195 -8.22 27.46 5.28
C LEU A 195 -7.47 28.74 5.66
N VAL A 196 -8.16 29.61 6.38
CA VAL A 196 -7.60 30.76 7.09
C VAL A 196 -8.05 30.66 8.54
N LYS A 197 -7.13 30.65 9.48
CA LYS A 197 -7.40 30.74 10.91
C LYS A 197 -7.19 32.18 11.37
N LEU A 198 -8.17 32.76 12.03
CA LEU A 198 -8.10 34.04 12.72
C LEU A 198 -8.51 33.77 14.18
N HIS A 199 -7.58 33.96 15.11
CA HIS A 199 -7.76 33.50 16.50
C HIS A 199 -8.20 32.04 16.56
N LYS A 200 -9.35 31.73 17.16
CA LYS A 200 -9.91 30.36 17.21
C LYS A 200 -10.82 30.02 16.03
N GLY A 201 -11.25 31.01 15.25
CA GLY A 201 -12.18 30.79 14.15
C GLY A 201 -11.48 30.39 12.84
N PHE A 202 -12.17 29.60 12.04
CA PHE A 202 -11.71 29.12 10.74
C PHE A 202 -12.63 29.55 9.62
N ALA A 203 -12.05 29.91 8.47
CA ALA A 203 -12.82 30.16 7.23
C ALA A 203 -12.12 29.47 6.04
N LYS A 204 -12.90 28.90 5.13
CA LYS A 204 -12.39 28.28 3.89
C LYS A 204 -12.53 29.25 2.73
N ILE A 205 -11.45 29.57 2.05
CA ILE A 205 -11.47 30.47 0.87
C ILE A 205 -12.30 29.84 -0.24
N SER A 206 -13.36 30.52 -0.66
CA SER A 206 -14.24 30.06 -1.74
C SER A 206 -13.97 30.77 -3.06
N VAL A 207 -13.55 32.05 -3.04
CA VAL A 207 -13.23 32.84 -4.24
C VAL A 207 -12.01 33.70 -4.00
N PHE A 208 -11.11 33.71 -4.97
CA PHE A 208 -9.99 34.65 -5.05
C PHE A 208 -10.44 35.95 -5.69
N GLY A 209 -10.34 37.06 -4.97
CA GLY A 209 -10.66 38.38 -5.49
C GLY A 209 -9.40 39.13 -5.99
N SER A 210 -8.38 39.21 -5.15
CA SER A 210 -7.08 39.83 -5.47
C SER A 210 -5.98 39.32 -4.50
N ALA A 211 -4.74 39.74 -4.71
CA ALA A 211 -3.65 39.42 -3.80
C ALA A 211 -3.90 39.88 -2.35
N THR A 212 -4.80 40.83 -2.14
CA THR A 212 -5.17 41.39 -0.83
C THR A 212 -6.60 41.10 -0.41
N SER A 213 -7.39 40.36 -1.20
CA SER A 213 -8.80 40.11 -0.87
C SER A 213 -9.30 38.77 -1.37
N VAL A 214 -9.96 38.04 -0.48
CA VAL A 214 -10.60 36.75 -0.78
C VAL A 214 -12.01 36.72 -0.17
N THR A 215 -12.90 35.94 -0.82
CA THR A 215 -14.16 35.53 -0.20
C THR A 215 -13.97 34.18 0.46
N ALA A 216 -14.42 34.01 1.69
CA ALA A 216 -14.31 32.77 2.44
C ALA A 216 -15.64 32.41 3.12
N ILE A 217 -15.81 31.13 3.44
CA ILE A 217 -16.97 30.61 4.17
C ILE A 217 -16.50 30.20 5.58
N VAL A 218 -17.11 30.77 6.60
CA VAL A 218 -16.81 30.43 7.99
C VAL A 218 -17.15 28.98 8.25
N GLN A 219 -16.24 28.25 8.90
CA GLN A 219 -16.37 26.83 9.21
C GLN A 219 -17.02 26.64 10.58
N GLU A 220 -17.64 25.50 10.79
CA GLU A 220 -18.21 25.11 12.06
C GLU A 220 -17.12 24.73 13.07
N LEU A 221 -17.26 25.22 14.32
CA LEU A 221 -16.40 24.89 15.44
C LEU A 221 -16.91 23.59 16.12
N GLU A 222 -16.13 23.06 17.06
CA GLU A 222 -16.44 21.80 17.76
C GLU A 222 -17.75 21.84 18.54
N ASP A 223 -18.08 23.01 19.06
CA ASP A 223 -19.30 23.28 19.81
C ASP A 223 -20.53 23.54 18.92
N GLY A 224 -20.40 23.38 17.58
CA GLY A 224 -21.46 23.59 16.59
C GLY A 224 -21.67 25.05 16.18
N ARG A 225 -20.89 25.99 16.72
CA ARG A 225 -20.95 27.40 16.31
C ARG A 225 -20.21 27.60 14.99
N SER A 226 -20.75 28.40 14.11
CA SER A 226 -20.12 28.78 12.84
C SER A 226 -19.77 30.27 12.88
N GLU A 227 -18.74 30.62 13.65
CA GLU A 227 -18.31 32.00 13.84
C GLU A 227 -16.78 32.14 13.82
N LEU A 228 -16.31 33.25 13.27
CA LEU A 228 -14.89 33.57 13.19
C LEU A 228 -14.33 34.18 14.48
N MET A 229 -15.17 34.91 15.20
CA MET A 229 -14.86 35.56 16.47
C MET A 229 -15.94 35.26 17.49
N PRO A 230 -15.62 35.12 18.77
CA PRO A 230 -16.58 34.79 19.82
C PRO A 230 -17.62 35.87 20.01
N SER A 231 -18.83 35.45 20.35
CA SER A 231 -19.92 36.34 20.77
C SER A 231 -20.76 35.65 21.85
N MET A 232 -20.81 36.23 23.01
CA MET A 232 -21.67 35.71 24.08
C MET A 232 -22.61 36.79 24.58
N THR A 233 -23.81 36.36 25.00
CA THR A 233 -24.80 37.20 25.67
C THR A 233 -25.25 36.50 26.96
N ALA A 234 -24.97 37.08 28.09
CA ALA A 234 -25.29 36.47 29.37
C ALA A 234 -25.74 37.50 30.40
N SER A 235 -26.57 37.05 31.33
CA SER A 235 -26.98 37.83 32.51
C SER A 235 -26.09 37.58 33.76
N THR A 236 -25.12 36.72 33.61
CA THR A 236 -24.13 36.36 34.64
C THR A 236 -22.88 37.24 34.62
N LEU A 237 -22.76 38.13 33.62
CA LEU A 237 -21.64 39.04 33.45
C LEU A 237 -21.74 40.21 34.45
N SER A 238 -20.60 40.58 35.05
CA SER A 238 -20.40 41.80 35.86
C SER A 238 -19.12 42.52 35.41
N PHE A 239 -19.09 43.81 35.61
CA PHE A 239 -17.97 44.69 35.26
C PHE A 239 -17.38 45.33 36.52
N HIS A 240 -16.07 45.33 36.60
CA HIS A 240 -15.36 45.81 37.77
C HIS A 240 -14.25 46.78 37.33
N GLU A 241 -14.29 47.98 37.92
CA GLU A 241 -13.23 48.95 37.81
C GLU A 241 -11.98 48.40 38.54
N GLY A 242 -10.81 48.52 37.98
CA GLY A 242 -9.55 48.11 38.56
C GLY A 242 -9.17 48.94 39.76
N ASP A 243 -8.46 48.33 40.70
CA ASP A 243 -7.95 49.07 41.89
C ASP A 243 -6.57 49.69 41.55
N PRO A 244 -6.46 51.00 41.33
CA PRO A 244 -5.21 51.66 41.02
C PRO A 244 -4.16 51.59 42.14
N SER A 245 -4.56 51.16 43.34
CA SER A 245 -3.65 50.96 44.48
C SER A 245 -3.11 49.53 44.57
N SER A 246 -3.67 48.57 43.79
CA SER A 246 -3.22 47.19 43.78
C SER A 246 -2.08 46.97 42.77
N THR A 247 -1.44 45.83 42.84
CA THR A 247 -0.39 45.43 41.91
C THR A 247 -0.80 44.13 41.18
N GLY A 248 -0.34 43.94 39.95
CA GLY A 248 -0.71 42.80 39.14
C GLY A 248 -2.02 43.00 38.38
N LEU A 249 -2.73 41.93 38.09
CA LEU A 249 -3.95 41.94 37.27
C LEU A 249 -5.13 42.63 37.95
N GLU A 250 -5.16 42.70 39.28
CA GLU A 250 -6.18 43.43 40.06
C GLU A 250 -6.14 44.94 39.83
N HIS A 251 -5.03 45.49 39.35
CA HIS A 251 -4.92 46.88 38.96
C HIS A 251 -5.70 47.23 37.69
N ASN A 252 -6.00 46.24 36.85
CA ASN A 252 -6.69 46.43 35.59
C ASN A 252 -8.20 46.17 35.75
N ASP A 253 -8.95 46.82 34.89
CA ASP A 253 -10.39 46.57 34.75
C ASP A 253 -10.67 45.15 34.30
N ARG A 254 -11.73 44.56 34.83
CA ARG A 254 -12.08 43.17 34.55
C ARG A 254 -13.56 42.96 34.35
N ILE A 255 -13.86 41.92 33.57
CA ILE A 255 -15.19 41.41 33.35
C ILE A 255 -15.25 40.01 34.00
N GLU A 256 -16.22 39.77 34.86
CA GLU A 256 -16.38 38.49 35.52
C GLU A 256 -17.67 37.81 35.03
N ASP A 257 -17.58 36.48 34.84
CA ASP A 257 -18.72 35.60 34.50
C ASP A 257 -18.89 34.54 35.58
N SER A 258 -19.97 34.61 36.34
CA SER A 258 -20.28 33.61 37.37
C SER A 258 -20.63 32.23 36.76
N ALA A 259 -20.87 32.12 35.48
CA ALA A 259 -21.12 30.86 34.76
C ALA A 259 -19.84 30.20 34.25
N ALA A 260 -18.67 30.87 34.33
CA ALA A 260 -17.34 30.34 33.93
C ALA A 260 -17.26 29.88 32.47
N ASN A 261 -17.58 30.76 31.50
CA ASN A 261 -17.73 30.39 30.10
C ASN A 261 -16.70 31.04 29.14
N PHE A 262 -15.85 31.97 29.59
CA PHE A 262 -15.05 32.80 28.67
C PHE A 262 -14.12 31.99 27.75
N ILE A 263 -13.40 31.01 28.31
CA ILE A 263 -12.50 30.14 27.50
C ILE A 263 -13.33 29.26 26.58
N THR A 264 -14.41 28.67 27.09
CA THR A 264 -15.33 27.83 26.30
C THR A 264 -15.97 28.62 25.15
N GLU A 265 -16.35 29.89 25.41
CA GLU A 265 -16.90 30.78 24.38
C GLU A 265 -15.84 31.27 23.38
N GLY A 266 -14.56 31.01 23.62
CA GLY A 266 -13.48 31.28 22.64
C GLY A 266 -12.77 32.60 22.82
N PHE A 267 -12.93 33.29 23.93
CA PHE A 267 -12.15 34.51 24.22
C PHE A 267 -10.70 34.15 24.55
N GLU A 268 -9.77 34.97 24.06
CA GLU A 268 -8.31 34.73 24.18
C GLU A 268 -7.56 36.03 24.51
N ASN A 269 -6.37 35.88 25.09
CA ASN A 269 -5.43 36.97 25.26
C ASN A 269 -5.07 37.62 23.91
N GLY A 270 -4.97 38.93 23.86
CA GLY A 270 -4.69 39.68 22.65
C GLY A 270 -5.91 40.02 21.80
N MET A 271 -7.07 39.43 22.07
CA MET A 271 -8.31 39.86 21.41
C MET A 271 -8.74 41.26 21.85
N LYS A 272 -9.37 41.97 20.92
CA LYS A 272 -10.16 43.16 21.26
C LYS A 272 -11.65 42.82 21.24
N ILE A 273 -12.36 43.38 22.19
CA ILE A 273 -13.80 43.11 22.35
C ILE A 273 -14.64 44.39 22.34
N THR A 274 -15.85 44.22 21.88
CA THR A 274 -16.93 45.21 22.02
C THR A 274 -17.88 44.75 23.15
N ILE A 275 -18.19 45.64 24.03
CA ILE A 275 -19.21 45.48 25.10
C ILE A 275 -20.45 46.24 24.65
N SER A 276 -21.61 45.60 24.80
CA SER A 276 -22.91 46.21 24.50
C SER A 276 -24.03 45.74 25.44
N GLY A 277 -25.08 46.52 25.53
CA GLY A 277 -26.22 46.24 26.43
C GLY A 277 -26.01 46.70 27.85
N THR A 278 -24.86 47.31 28.19
CA THR A 278 -24.59 47.87 29.52
C THR A 278 -25.06 49.32 29.61
N SER A 279 -25.20 49.79 30.86
CA SER A 279 -25.56 51.19 31.08
C SER A 279 -24.38 52.16 30.89
N SER A 280 -23.13 51.71 31.24
CA SER A 280 -21.96 52.56 31.30
C SER A 280 -20.75 52.05 30.53
N ASN A 281 -20.66 50.75 30.21
CA ASN A 281 -19.45 50.08 29.69
C ASN A 281 -19.45 49.84 28.21
N ASN A 282 -20.50 50.27 27.46
CA ASN A 282 -20.59 50.04 26.02
C ASN A 282 -19.39 50.66 25.27
N GLY A 283 -18.84 49.93 24.32
CA GLY A 283 -17.75 50.37 23.50
C GLY A 283 -16.95 49.25 22.89
N SER A 284 -16.21 49.56 21.85
CA SER A 284 -15.33 48.65 21.09
C SER A 284 -13.84 48.85 21.37
N GLY A 285 -13.02 47.91 20.93
CA GLY A 285 -11.56 48.01 20.96
C GLY A 285 -10.92 47.77 22.34
N LYS A 286 -11.63 47.18 23.26
CA LYS A 286 -11.14 46.87 24.61
C LYS A 286 -10.23 45.60 24.52
N LEU A 287 -8.92 45.79 24.74
CA LEU A 287 -7.91 44.74 24.60
C LEU A 287 -7.91 43.82 25.82
N ILE A 288 -8.03 42.50 25.60
CA ILE A 288 -7.86 41.47 26.61
C ILE A 288 -6.35 41.22 26.81
N VAL A 289 -5.90 41.29 28.06
CA VAL A 289 -4.50 40.97 28.45
C VAL A 289 -4.39 39.64 29.18
N ASP A 290 -5.46 39.19 29.82
CA ASP A 290 -5.53 37.85 30.40
C ASP A 290 -6.97 37.36 30.42
N VAL A 291 -7.17 36.04 30.30
CA VAL A 291 -8.47 35.39 30.33
C VAL A 291 -8.39 34.07 31.07
N THR A 292 -9.33 33.87 31.97
CA THR A 292 -9.66 32.61 32.65
C THR A 292 -11.10 32.23 32.31
N ASP A 293 -11.58 31.08 32.77
CA ASP A 293 -13.01 30.73 32.59
C ASP A 293 -13.95 31.78 33.18
N THR A 294 -13.57 32.37 34.30
CA THR A 294 -14.41 33.28 35.08
C THR A 294 -14.08 34.75 34.93
N VAL A 295 -12.91 35.12 34.43
CA VAL A 295 -12.41 36.51 34.39
C VAL A 295 -11.73 36.84 33.09
N ILE A 296 -12.14 37.94 32.47
CA ILE A 296 -11.40 38.64 31.43
C ILE A 296 -10.76 39.88 32.06
N THR A 297 -9.44 40.01 31.99
CA THR A 297 -8.71 41.20 32.43
C THR A 297 -8.37 42.06 31.19
N LEU A 298 -8.68 43.35 31.27
CA LEU A 298 -8.48 44.27 30.16
C LEU A 298 -7.15 45.02 30.30
N ALA A 299 -6.67 45.57 29.17
CA ALA A 299 -5.41 46.31 29.15
C ALA A 299 -5.50 47.58 30.03
N PRO A 300 -4.36 48.08 30.59
CA PRO A 300 -4.30 49.33 31.32
C PRO A 300 -4.83 50.51 30.49
N GLY A 301 -5.57 51.39 31.16
CA GLY A 301 -6.13 52.60 30.50
C GLY A 301 -7.51 52.37 29.85
N ILE A 302 -8.09 51.22 30.02
CA ILE A 302 -9.52 50.98 29.78
C ILE A 302 -10.24 51.35 31.06
N ASP A 303 -11.33 52.12 30.96
CA ASP A 303 -12.09 52.64 32.11
C ASP A 303 -13.46 51.98 32.09
N LEU A 304 -13.69 51.03 33.01
CA LEU A 304 -14.98 50.38 33.25
C LEU A 304 -15.63 50.92 34.50
N ALA A 305 -16.91 51.19 34.45
CA ALA A 305 -17.71 51.42 35.66
C ALA A 305 -18.16 50.11 36.27
N ASN A 306 -18.25 50.04 37.60
CA ASN A 306 -18.81 48.88 38.30
C ASN A 306 -20.26 48.65 37.90
N GLU A 307 -20.59 47.47 37.42
CA GLU A 307 -21.93 47.08 36.96
C GLU A 307 -22.21 45.65 37.33
N ASN A 308 -23.21 45.38 38.12
CA ASN A 308 -23.52 44.04 38.64
C ASN A 308 -24.22 43.17 37.58
N ALA A 309 -24.05 41.87 37.73
CA ALA A 309 -24.80 40.86 36.99
C ALA A 309 -26.32 41.00 37.22
N GLY A 310 -27.11 40.51 36.27
CA GLY A 310 -28.58 40.51 36.34
C GLY A 310 -29.27 41.08 35.11
N SER A 311 -28.56 41.87 34.31
CA SER A 311 -28.99 42.31 32.98
C SER A 311 -28.26 41.48 31.89
N SER A 312 -28.88 41.36 30.73
CA SER A 312 -28.29 40.65 29.62
C SER A 312 -27.27 41.55 28.90
N PHE A 313 -26.00 41.27 29.06
CA PHE A 313 -24.89 41.98 28.40
C PHE A 313 -24.32 41.14 27.29
N THR A 314 -23.82 41.78 26.23
CA THR A 314 -23.18 41.10 25.12
C THR A 314 -21.71 41.51 25.02
N LEU A 315 -20.83 40.51 25.01
CA LEU A 315 -19.41 40.61 24.68
C LEU A 315 -19.20 40.03 23.28
N THR A 316 -18.42 40.74 22.45
CA THR A 316 -18.21 40.31 21.10
C THR A 316 -16.75 40.60 20.68
N GLY A 317 -16.02 39.62 20.18
CA GLY A 317 -14.70 39.81 19.59
C GLY A 317 -14.74 40.74 18.37
N ASP A 318 -13.86 41.70 18.28
CA ASP A 318 -13.83 42.74 17.24
C ASP A 318 -13.25 42.18 15.91
N LEU A 319 -13.87 42.51 14.79
CA LEU A 319 -13.37 42.21 13.44
C LEU A 319 -12.41 43.29 12.94
N ILE A 320 -11.31 43.51 13.68
CA ILE A 320 -10.30 44.49 13.32
C ILE A 320 -9.11 43.83 12.63
N ALA A 321 -8.20 44.68 12.07
CA ALA A 321 -6.97 44.24 11.49
C ALA A 321 -6.08 43.54 12.53
N ASP A 322 -5.81 42.26 12.32
CA ASP A 322 -5.03 41.42 13.25
C ASP A 322 -3.92 40.67 12.52
N SER A 323 -2.74 40.62 13.14
CA SER A 323 -1.60 39.83 12.67
C SER A 323 -1.62 38.36 13.15
N ASN A 324 -2.51 38.05 14.11
CA ASN A 324 -2.67 36.69 14.65
C ASN A 324 -3.51 35.83 13.70
N PHE A 325 -2.90 35.37 12.63
CA PHE A 325 -3.53 34.46 11.68
C PHE A 325 -2.58 33.38 11.20
N SER A 326 -3.14 32.30 10.71
CA SER A 326 -2.43 31.24 10.00
C SER A 326 -3.17 30.85 8.72
N LEU A 327 -2.42 30.37 7.74
CA LEU A 327 -3.00 29.81 6.50
C LEU A 327 -2.93 28.29 6.53
N GLY A 328 -3.89 27.63 5.92
CA GLY A 328 -3.94 26.18 5.82
C GLY A 328 -2.70 25.60 5.15
N ALA A 329 -2.22 24.47 5.66
CA ALA A 329 -1.05 23.78 5.14
C ALA A 329 -1.33 23.06 3.81
N PHE A 330 -2.59 22.72 3.51
CA PHE A 330 -3.00 21.94 2.34
C PHE A 330 -3.78 22.81 1.35
N SER A 331 -3.22 23.00 0.17
CA SER A 331 -3.86 23.76 -0.91
C SER A 331 -3.15 23.50 -2.24
N ASN A 332 -3.72 23.99 -3.35
CA ASN A 332 -3.02 23.99 -4.63
C ASN A 332 -1.76 24.88 -4.63
N THR A 333 -1.62 25.80 -3.66
CA THR A 333 -0.42 26.64 -3.47
C THR A 333 0.68 25.91 -2.73
N THR A 334 0.34 25.16 -1.66
CA THR A 334 1.29 24.52 -0.75
C THR A 334 1.48 23.03 -1.03
N GLY A 335 0.67 22.46 -1.92
CA GLY A 335 0.57 21.04 -2.19
C GLY A 335 -0.30 20.32 -1.16
N PHE A 336 -0.48 19.05 -1.39
CA PHE A 336 -1.27 18.16 -0.55
C PHE A 336 -0.38 17.03 0.02
N PRO A 337 -0.78 16.38 1.12
CA PRO A 337 0.01 15.31 1.71
C PRO A 337 0.17 14.13 0.74
N ALA A 338 1.41 13.62 0.64
CA ALA A 338 1.77 12.48 -0.20
C ALA A 338 1.74 11.14 0.56
N ALA A 339 1.63 11.17 1.88
CA ALA A 339 1.62 9.99 2.73
C ALA A 339 0.50 10.06 3.77
N VAL A 340 -0.06 8.91 4.12
CA VAL A 340 -1.15 8.75 5.09
C VAL A 340 -0.97 7.45 5.88
N ALA A 341 -1.27 7.49 7.17
CA ALA A 341 -1.35 6.31 8.04
C ALA A 341 -2.29 6.60 9.22
N PHE A 342 -2.69 5.55 9.94
CA PHE A 342 -3.26 5.70 11.29
C PHE A 342 -2.20 5.37 12.32
N TYR A 343 -2.13 6.14 13.39
CA TYR A 343 -1.24 5.86 14.50
C TYR A 343 -1.84 6.39 15.82
N GLU A 344 -1.92 5.53 16.83
CA GLU A 344 -2.48 5.87 18.17
C GLU A 344 -3.81 6.65 18.09
N GLN A 345 -4.79 6.10 17.35
CA GLN A 345 -6.12 6.67 17.14
C GLN A 345 -6.10 8.06 16.46
N ARG A 346 -5.06 8.39 15.73
CA ARG A 346 -4.92 9.63 14.97
C ARG A 346 -4.76 9.32 13.47
N LEU A 347 -5.35 10.14 12.63
CA LEU A 347 -5.00 10.17 11.21
C LEU A 347 -3.71 10.98 11.05
N VAL A 348 -2.72 10.40 10.40
CA VAL A 348 -1.43 11.04 10.16
C VAL A 348 -1.27 11.32 8.68
N LEU A 349 -1.03 12.57 8.32
CA LEU A 349 -0.79 13.05 6.97
C LEU A 349 0.61 13.67 6.89
N ALA A 350 1.35 13.47 5.80
CA ALA A 350 2.71 14.00 5.71
C ALA A 350 3.16 14.31 4.28
N GLY A 351 4.20 15.13 4.16
CA GLY A 351 4.95 15.29 2.93
C GLY A 351 4.23 16.12 1.86
N THR A 352 3.87 17.37 2.16
CA THR A 352 3.41 18.31 1.12
C THR A 352 4.59 18.84 0.31
N SER A 353 4.33 19.38 -0.88
CA SER A 353 5.40 19.96 -1.70
C SER A 353 6.09 21.15 -1.03
N ASN A 354 5.36 21.94 -0.23
CA ASN A 354 5.91 23.09 0.50
C ASN A 354 6.59 22.68 1.81
N GLN A 355 6.10 21.65 2.46
CA GLN A 355 6.64 21.13 3.73
C GLN A 355 6.92 19.62 3.61
N PRO A 356 7.95 19.23 2.85
CA PRO A 356 8.19 17.83 2.48
C PRO A 356 8.62 16.94 3.67
N GLN A 357 9.04 17.55 4.78
CA GLN A 357 9.51 16.85 5.99
C GLN A 357 8.54 16.97 7.18
N THR A 358 7.36 17.56 6.96
CA THR A 358 6.40 17.81 8.03
C THR A 358 5.35 16.72 8.11
N ILE A 359 5.05 16.33 9.33
CA ILE A 359 4.04 15.33 9.71
C ILE A 359 2.95 16.04 10.49
N PHE A 360 1.71 15.82 10.08
CA PHE A 360 0.51 16.38 10.71
C PHE A 360 -0.30 15.22 11.30
N PHE A 361 -0.64 15.30 12.57
CA PHE A 361 -1.46 14.34 13.28
C PHE A 361 -2.81 14.98 13.62
N SER A 362 -3.90 14.26 13.39
CA SER A 362 -5.22 14.68 13.85
C SER A 362 -5.32 14.65 15.37
N GLN A 363 -6.39 15.18 15.91
CA GLN A 363 -6.80 14.90 17.28
C GLN A 363 -7.08 13.41 17.47
N SER A 364 -6.92 12.94 18.72
CA SER A 364 -7.17 11.54 19.06
C SER A 364 -8.67 11.24 18.96
N GLY A 365 -9.02 10.25 18.09
CA GLY A 365 -10.41 9.87 17.86
C GLY A 365 -11.19 10.76 16.88
N ASP A 366 -10.69 11.95 16.53
CA ASP A 366 -11.26 12.83 15.51
C ASP A 366 -10.29 12.97 14.31
N PHE A 367 -10.49 12.16 13.29
CA PHE A 367 -9.58 12.03 12.15
C PHE A 367 -9.60 13.21 11.18
N GLU A 368 -10.57 14.12 11.28
CA GLU A 368 -10.74 15.25 10.37
C GLU A 368 -10.44 16.60 11.05
N ASN A 369 -10.00 16.55 12.31
CA ASN A 369 -9.61 17.69 13.11
C ASN A 369 -8.09 17.68 13.37
N PHE A 370 -7.38 18.69 12.88
CA PHE A 370 -5.93 18.84 13.02
C PHE A 370 -5.57 20.10 13.83
N GLU A 371 -6.49 20.58 14.66
CA GLU A 371 -6.20 21.75 15.50
C GLU A 371 -5.14 21.43 16.54
N ARG A 372 -4.11 22.29 16.60
CA ARG A 372 -3.00 22.15 17.55
C ARG A 372 -3.41 22.74 18.90
N GLY A 373 -2.94 22.12 19.96
CA GLY A 373 -3.11 22.63 21.31
C GLY A 373 -2.05 22.07 22.27
N THR A 374 -2.34 22.14 23.56
CA THR A 374 -1.46 21.67 24.63
C THR A 374 -2.00 20.45 25.36
N ASN A 375 -3.24 20.04 25.07
CA ASN A 375 -3.86 18.86 25.67
C ASN A 375 -3.29 17.59 25.03
N ALA A 376 -3.40 16.48 25.74
CA ALA A 376 -2.85 15.21 25.29
C ALA A 376 -3.52 14.66 24.02
N ASP A 377 -4.76 15.01 23.76
CA ASP A 377 -5.57 14.61 22.62
C ASP A 377 -5.53 15.57 21.43
N ASP A 378 -4.96 16.78 21.60
CA ASP A 378 -4.84 17.79 20.53
C ASP A 378 -4.03 17.30 19.34
N GLY A 379 -4.25 17.94 18.18
CA GLY A 379 -3.49 17.71 16.96
C GLY A 379 -2.01 18.12 17.11
N LEU A 380 -1.13 17.40 16.39
CA LEU A 380 0.32 17.59 16.47
C LEU A 380 0.90 17.93 15.10
N VAL A 381 1.93 18.74 15.07
CA VAL A 381 2.70 19.02 13.85
C VAL A 381 4.19 19.03 14.18
N TYR A 382 4.93 18.19 13.48
CA TYR A 382 6.37 18.09 13.64
C TYR A 382 7.08 18.09 12.30
N THR A 383 8.17 18.83 12.21
CA THR A 383 9.05 18.81 11.05
C THR A 383 10.34 18.06 11.40
N ILE A 384 10.70 17.09 10.58
CA ILE A 384 11.92 16.31 10.74
C ILE A 384 13.12 17.22 10.52
N GLY A 385 13.92 17.44 11.57
CA GLY A 385 15.21 18.12 11.46
C GLY A 385 16.27 17.16 10.94
N SER A 386 16.76 17.39 9.74
CA SER A 386 17.86 16.61 9.15
C SER A 386 18.82 17.52 8.40
N ASN A 387 20.05 17.05 8.16
CA ASN A 387 21.08 17.83 7.46
C ASN A 387 20.74 18.12 5.99
N GLU A 388 19.80 17.36 5.42
CA GLU A 388 19.33 17.47 4.04
C GLU A 388 17.81 17.49 4.01
N VAL A 389 17.22 18.04 2.94
CA VAL A 389 15.78 17.98 2.73
C VAL A 389 15.38 16.53 2.36
N ASN A 390 14.84 15.82 3.31
CA ASN A 390 14.42 14.42 3.18
C ASN A 390 12.92 14.32 2.98
N VAL A 391 12.49 14.28 1.72
CA VAL A 391 11.05 14.17 1.37
C VAL A 391 10.45 12.90 1.95
N ILE A 392 9.38 13.03 2.72
CA ILE A 392 8.61 11.89 3.24
C ILE A 392 7.94 11.17 2.07
N ARG A 393 8.18 9.86 1.98
CA ARG A 393 7.68 8.98 0.93
C ARG A 393 6.52 8.12 1.39
N TYR A 394 6.59 7.64 2.63
CA TYR A 394 5.53 6.85 3.23
C TYR A 394 5.50 6.99 4.76
N LEU A 395 4.38 6.61 5.31
CA LEU A 395 4.17 6.36 6.73
C LEU A 395 3.76 4.89 6.91
N ALA A 396 4.23 4.25 7.98
CA ALA A 396 3.81 2.90 8.34
C ALA A 396 3.59 2.80 9.84
N SER A 397 2.44 2.24 10.20
CA SER A 397 2.09 2.01 11.60
C SER A 397 2.62 0.66 12.07
N GLY A 398 3.25 0.66 13.21
CA GLY A 398 3.69 -0.51 13.92
C GLY A 398 3.66 -0.23 15.41
N ARG A 399 4.56 -0.80 16.18
CA ARG A 399 4.78 -0.41 17.58
C ARG A 399 5.14 1.07 17.72
N GLN A 400 5.77 1.63 16.71
CA GLN A 400 6.11 3.04 16.57
C GLN A 400 5.74 3.48 15.16
N LEU A 401 5.51 4.78 14.94
CA LEU A 401 5.27 5.27 13.60
C LEU A 401 6.60 5.36 12.82
N ILE A 402 6.68 4.61 11.74
CA ILE A 402 7.81 4.60 10.82
C ILE A 402 7.57 5.65 9.74
N VAL A 403 8.57 6.47 9.49
CA VAL A 403 8.57 7.50 8.45
C VAL A 403 9.70 7.22 7.48
N GLY A 404 9.35 6.73 6.29
CA GLY A 404 10.30 6.54 5.21
C GLY A 404 10.51 7.82 4.43
N THR A 405 11.77 8.27 4.33
CA THR A 405 12.15 9.47 3.59
C THR A 405 13.13 9.16 2.46
N SER A 406 13.35 10.11 1.58
CA SER A 406 14.31 9.94 0.46
C SER A 406 15.76 9.70 0.91
N GLY A 407 16.14 10.11 2.14
CA GLY A 407 17.50 10.01 2.64
C GLY A 407 17.69 9.10 3.87
N GLY A 408 16.60 8.56 4.43
CA GLY A 408 16.69 7.65 5.58
C GLY A 408 15.32 7.34 6.17
N GLU A 409 15.31 6.41 7.11
CA GLU A 409 14.13 5.97 7.84
C GLU A 409 14.17 6.52 9.26
N PHE A 410 13.04 7.11 9.67
CA PHE A 410 12.85 7.71 10.99
C PHE A 410 11.74 6.98 11.74
N ILE A 411 11.79 7.06 13.04
CA ILE A 411 10.68 6.66 13.91
C ILE A 411 10.18 7.85 14.71
N VAL A 412 8.86 7.89 14.90
CA VAL A 412 8.17 8.82 15.77
C VAL A 412 7.56 8.03 16.92
N ARG A 413 7.85 8.46 18.15
CA ARG A 413 7.37 7.82 19.38
C ARG A 413 7.28 8.82 20.52
N ALA A 414 6.59 8.45 21.59
CA ALA A 414 6.67 9.17 22.86
C ALA A 414 8.06 8.99 23.51
N SER A 415 8.43 9.89 24.41
CA SER A 415 9.68 9.83 25.18
C SER A 415 9.69 8.65 26.16
N GLY A 416 8.55 8.30 26.74
CA GLY A 416 8.34 7.14 27.60
C GLY A 416 8.00 5.89 26.81
N PHE A 417 8.28 4.69 27.38
CA PHE A 417 8.13 3.41 26.69
C PHE A 417 6.65 3.03 26.43
N ASP A 418 5.76 3.30 27.38
CA ASP A 418 4.33 2.96 27.33
C ASP A 418 3.45 4.20 27.42
N GLU A 419 3.98 5.38 27.04
CA GLU A 419 3.22 6.61 27.01
C GLU A 419 2.60 6.84 25.64
N PRO A 420 1.35 7.35 25.57
CA PRO A 420 0.79 7.82 24.31
C PRO A 420 1.52 9.07 23.81
N LEU A 421 1.46 9.28 22.50
CA LEU A 421 2.03 10.45 21.84
C LEU A 421 1.25 11.72 22.23
N LYS A 422 1.98 12.74 22.72
CA LYS A 422 1.44 14.03 23.17
C LYS A 422 2.31 15.18 22.63
N PRO A 423 1.82 16.45 22.70
CA PRO A 423 2.58 17.61 22.25
C PRO A 423 3.95 17.78 22.92
N ASP A 424 4.10 17.40 24.18
CA ASP A 424 5.28 17.63 25.01
C ASP A 424 6.26 16.43 25.08
N ASN A 425 5.89 15.25 24.59
CA ASN A 425 6.71 14.04 24.74
C ASN A 425 7.16 13.38 23.42
N THR A 426 6.86 14.00 22.29
CA THR A 426 7.17 13.42 20.97
C THR A 426 8.66 13.44 20.65
N GLN A 427 9.21 12.31 20.25
CA GLN A 427 10.59 12.16 19.77
C GLN A 427 10.61 11.61 18.34
N ILE A 428 11.44 12.25 17.50
CA ILE A 428 11.71 11.79 16.13
C ILE A 428 13.19 11.45 16.04
N LYS A 429 13.50 10.19 15.69
CA LYS A 429 14.89 9.71 15.61
C LYS A 429 15.13 8.97 14.31
N GLN A 430 16.23 9.32 13.63
CA GLN A 430 16.71 8.56 12.48
C GLN A 430 17.23 7.18 12.92
N GLN A 431 16.85 6.15 12.21
CA GLN A 431 17.27 4.77 12.47
C GLN A 431 18.26 4.27 11.41
N THR A 432 18.00 4.57 10.16
CA THR A 432 18.84 4.13 9.04
C THR A 432 19.04 5.25 8.02
N THR A 433 19.99 5.07 7.11
CA THR A 433 20.35 6.07 6.08
C THR A 433 20.19 5.52 4.66
N TYR A 434 19.35 4.48 4.46
CA TYR A 434 19.21 3.84 3.16
C TYR A 434 18.34 4.64 2.19
N GLY A 435 17.36 5.35 2.72
CA GLY A 435 16.37 6.09 1.94
C GLY A 435 15.34 5.18 1.26
N SER A 436 14.13 5.67 1.17
CA SER A 436 12.95 4.94 0.74
C SER A 436 12.46 5.37 -0.64
N ALA A 437 11.96 4.42 -1.42
CA ALA A 437 11.23 4.66 -2.65
C ALA A 437 9.82 5.21 -2.35
N ASP A 438 9.23 5.89 -3.35
CA ASP A 438 7.85 6.39 -3.25
C ASP A 438 6.84 5.26 -3.57
N ILE A 439 6.86 4.23 -2.74
CA ILE A 439 5.97 3.07 -2.81
C ILE A 439 5.54 2.77 -1.37
N GLN A 440 4.24 2.49 -1.17
CA GLN A 440 3.71 2.20 0.16
C GLN A 440 4.35 0.93 0.73
N PRO A 441 4.88 0.94 1.97
CA PRO A 441 5.47 -0.24 2.60
C PRO A 441 4.38 -1.21 3.03
N MET A 442 4.78 -2.43 3.38
CA MET A 442 3.87 -3.42 3.95
C MET A 442 4.37 -3.95 5.28
N GLN A 443 3.43 -4.28 6.13
CA GLN A 443 3.69 -4.97 7.40
C GLN A 443 3.64 -6.47 7.19
N VAL A 444 4.67 -7.19 7.63
CA VAL A 444 4.73 -8.65 7.63
C VAL A 444 5.14 -9.10 9.02
N GLY A 445 4.18 -9.60 9.78
CA GLY A 445 4.39 -9.89 11.20
C GLY A 445 4.81 -8.63 11.97
N ASN A 446 5.99 -8.66 12.59
CA ASN A 446 6.56 -7.54 13.34
C ASN A 446 7.57 -6.71 12.53
N ALA A 447 7.76 -7.01 11.25
CA ALA A 447 8.67 -6.32 10.35
C ALA A 447 7.93 -5.44 9.35
N THR A 448 8.51 -4.32 8.97
CA THR A 448 8.04 -3.48 7.87
C THR A 448 8.95 -3.67 6.66
N LEU A 449 8.39 -4.20 5.58
CA LEU A 449 9.10 -4.33 4.32
C LEU A 449 8.96 -3.05 3.50
N PHE A 450 10.06 -2.51 3.03
CA PHE A 450 10.09 -1.31 2.20
C PHE A 450 11.12 -1.40 1.08
N LEU A 451 10.89 -0.66 0.02
CA LEU A 451 11.83 -0.56 -1.10
C LEU A 451 12.81 0.59 -0.88
N GLN A 452 14.09 0.29 -0.99
CA GLN A 452 15.14 1.30 -0.96
C GLN A 452 15.00 2.27 -2.14
N ARG A 453 15.48 3.51 -2.01
CA ARG A 453 15.35 4.64 -2.94
C ARG A 453 15.44 4.29 -4.44
N ALA A 454 16.35 3.41 -4.83
CA ALA A 454 16.54 3.00 -6.22
C ALA A 454 15.55 1.90 -6.69
N LYS A 455 14.59 1.49 -5.86
CA LYS A 455 13.58 0.43 -6.14
C LYS A 455 14.14 -0.97 -6.42
N ARG A 456 15.44 -1.19 -6.23
CA ARG A 456 16.13 -2.46 -6.57
C ARG A 456 16.33 -3.37 -5.37
N LYS A 457 16.16 -2.85 -4.16
CA LYS A 457 16.41 -3.58 -2.92
C LYS A 457 15.17 -3.55 -2.04
N LEU A 458 14.71 -4.72 -1.65
CA LEU A 458 13.70 -4.88 -0.63
C LEU A 458 14.40 -5.02 0.72
N ARG A 459 14.02 -4.17 1.67
CA ARG A 459 14.59 -4.16 3.02
C ARG A 459 13.55 -4.50 4.06
N GLU A 460 14.00 -5.14 5.11
CA GLU A 460 13.20 -5.52 6.27
C GLU A 460 13.55 -4.60 7.45
N LEU A 461 12.70 -3.61 7.75
CA LEU A 461 12.89 -2.75 8.92
C LEU A 461 12.31 -3.44 10.16
N ILE A 462 13.17 -3.77 11.09
CA ILE A 462 12.81 -4.48 12.32
C ILE A 462 13.63 -3.99 13.50
N PHE A 463 13.02 -4.01 14.69
CA PHE A 463 13.72 -3.67 15.93
C PHE A 463 14.68 -4.80 16.33
N SER A 464 15.94 -4.45 16.58
CA SER A 464 16.97 -5.37 17.09
C SER A 464 17.28 -5.05 18.55
N ASN A 465 17.06 -6.01 19.42
CA ASN A 465 17.40 -5.89 20.84
C ASN A 465 18.91 -5.80 21.08
N GLU A 466 19.73 -6.37 20.17
CA GLU A 466 21.19 -6.36 20.32
C GLU A 466 21.78 -4.94 20.13
N SER A 467 21.20 -4.16 19.20
CA SER A 467 21.65 -2.81 18.89
C SER A 467 20.77 -1.73 19.52
N ASP A 468 19.70 -2.09 20.22
CA ASP A 468 18.66 -1.20 20.75
C ASP A 468 18.18 -0.17 19.70
N SER A 469 18.04 -0.63 18.47
CA SER A 469 17.70 0.22 17.32
C SER A 469 17.02 -0.59 16.22
N TYR A 470 16.36 0.12 15.30
CA TYR A 470 15.86 -0.52 14.08
C TYR A 470 17.02 -0.79 13.13
N VAL A 471 17.04 -1.98 12.55
CA VAL A 471 17.96 -2.39 11.49
C VAL A 471 17.18 -2.70 10.22
N ALA A 472 17.83 -2.57 9.06
CA ALA A 472 17.17 -2.80 7.78
C ALA A 472 18.03 -3.70 6.86
N PRO A 473 18.16 -5.01 7.16
CA PRO A 473 18.86 -5.95 6.30
C PRO A 473 18.26 -6.01 4.89
N ASP A 474 19.12 -6.33 3.91
CA ASP A 474 18.76 -6.44 2.50
C ASP A 474 18.27 -7.86 2.18
N MET A 475 16.96 -8.00 1.88
CA MET A 475 16.35 -9.29 1.54
C MET A 475 16.65 -9.74 0.09
N THR A 476 17.23 -8.87 -0.74
CA THR A 476 17.56 -9.15 -2.15
C THR A 476 19.03 -9.53 -2.37
N ILE A 477 19.85 -9.56 -1.32
CA ILE A 477 21.31 -9.70 -1.45
C ILE A 477 21.78 -10.96 -2.21
N LEU A 478 21.05 -12.06 -2.06
CA LEU A 478 21.37 -13.32 -2.75
C LEU A 478 20.76 -13.41 -4.16
N ALA A 479 19.77 -12.55 -4.47
CA ALA A 479 18.97 -12.61 -5.67
C ALA A 479 18.87 -11.24 -6.39
N GLU A 480 19.92 -10.41 -6.30
CA GLU A 480 19.92 -9.04 -6.83
C GLU A 480 19.56 -8.94 -8.32
N HIS A 481 19.87 -9.98 -9.11
CA HIS A 481 19.58 -10.06 -10.54
C HIS A 481 18.06 -10.14 -10.82
N ILE A 482 17.28 -10.70 -9.90
CA ILE A 482 15.81 -10.74 -10.04
C ILE A 482 15.21 -9.33 -9.95
N THR A 483 15.74 -8.48 -9.10
CA THR A 483 15.21 -7.13 -8.84
C THR A 483 16.00 -6.03 -9.56
N GLU A 484 16.95 -6.38 -10.43
CA GLU A 484 17.87 -5.43 -11.09
C GLU A 484 17.15 -4.32 -11.87
N GLY A 485 16.04 -4.63 -12.52
CA GLY A 485 15.21 -3.67 -13.25
C GLY A 485 14.41 -2.71 -12.36
N GLY A 486 14.33 -2.97 -11.05
CA GLY A 486 13.51 -2.23 -10.10
C GLY A 486 12.09 -2.80 -9.93
N ILE A 487 11.50 -2.54 -8.78
CA ILE A 487 10.14 -2.98 -8.40
C ILE A 487 9.21 -1.76 -8.43
N THR A 488 8.03 -1.91 -9.02
CA THR A 488 7.03 -0.85 -9.17
C THR A 488 5.84 -1.01 -8.22
N ASP A 489 5.50 -2.25 -7.88
CA ASP A 489 4.37 -2.58 -7.00
C ASP A 489 4.70 -3.85 -6.21
N PHE A 490 4.13 -4.02 -5.00
CA PHE A 490 4.29 -5.23 -4.21
C PHE A 490 3.12 -5.44 -3.26
N ALA A 491 2.82 -6.71 -2.97
CA ALA A 491 1.72 -7.13 -2.12
C ALA A 491 2.12 -8.37 -1.31
N TYR A 492 1.53 -8.55 -0.14
CA TYR A 492 1.80 -9.68 0.75
C TYR A 492 0.61 -10.62 0.79
N GLN A 493 0.87 -11.89 0.56
CA GLN A 493 -0.04 -13.01 0.74
C GLN A 493 0.41 -13.78 1.98
N GLN A 494 -0.45 -13.86 2.98
CA GLN A 494 -0.13 -14.53 4.24
C GLN A 494 -0.39 -16.03 4.13
N GLU A 495 -1.52 -16.42 3.56
CA GLU A 495 -1.97 -17.81 3.46
C GLU A 495 -2.01 -18.29 2.00
N PRO A 496 -1.66 -19.57 1.71
CA PRO A 496 -1.21 -20.63 2.62
C PRO A 496 0.27 -20.51 3.02
N ASP A 497 1.07 -19.90 2.16
CA ASP A 497 2.49 -19.66 2.32
C ASP A 497 2.75 -18.15 2.38
N SER A 498 3.61 -17.72 3.28
CA SER A 498 3.99 -16.32 3.42
C SER A 498 4.79 -15.85 2.20
N ILE A 499 4.13 -15.17 1.25
CA ILE A 499 4.73 -14.77 -0.03
C ILE A 499 4.61 -13.25 -0.22
N VAL A 500 5.73 -12.61 -0.49
CA VAL A 500 5.79 -11.21 -0.93
C VAL A 500 5.85 -11.20 -2.45
N TRP A 501 4.76 -10.82 -3.08
CA TRP A 501 4.66 -10.64 -4.52
C TRP A 501 5.19 -9.27 -4.93
N THR A 502 5.91 -9.21 -6.04
CA THR A 502 6.48 -7.96 -6.56
C THR A 502 6.31 -7.86 -8.07
N VAL A 503 6.04 -6.67 -8.56
CA VAL A 503 5.98 -6.35 -9.99
C VAL A 503 7.25 -5.61 -10.37
N ARG A 504 7.97 -6.09 -11.37
CA ARG A 504 9.16 -5.43 -11.91
C ARG A 504 8.78 -4.37 -12.96
N THR A 505 9.69 -3.44 -13.23
CA THR A 505 9.49 -2.41 -14.26
C THR A 505 9.28 -2.96 -15.67
N ASP A 506 9.81 -4.16 -15.96
CA ASP A 506 9.58 -4.87 -17.21
C ASP A 506 8.29 -5.71 -17.23
N GLY A 507 7.51 -5.67 -16.13
CA GLY A 507 6.25 -6.38 -15.99
C GLY A 507 6.36 -7.86 -15.64
N VAL A 508 7.55 -8.36 -15.33
CA VAL A 508 7.72 -9.71 -14.80
C VAL A 508 7.22 -9.73 -13.35
N LEU A 509 6.37 -10.69 -13.05
CA LEU A 509 5.96 -10.98 -11.68
C LEU A 509 7.09 -11.75 -10.99
N SER A 510 7.62 -11.24 -9.90
CA SER A 510 8.58 -11.95 -9.05
C SER A 510 8.03 -12.04 -7.63
N CYS A 511 8.54 -12.96 -6.85
CA CYS A 511 8.12 -13.05 -5.46
C CYS A 511 9.22 -13.63 -4.57
N MET A 512 9.01 -13.46 -3.29
CA MET A 512 9.88 -13.95 -2.24
C MET A 512 9.04 -14.75 -1.24
N THR A 513 9.29 -16.04 -1.12
CA THR A 513 8.77 -16.80 0.04
C THR A 513 9.56 -16.34 1.26
N TYR A 514 8.84 -15.87 2.28
CA TYR A 514 9.43 -15.20 3.41
C TYR A 514 8.91 -15.80 4.73
N ARG A 515 9.76 -16.55 5.44
CA ARG A 515 9.53 -17.06 6.79
C ARG A 515 10.78 -16.80 7.61
N ARG A 516 10.72 -15.76 8.43
CA ARG A 516 11.88 -15.29 9.18
C ARG A 516 12.37 -16.30 10.21
N GLU A 517 11.45 -16.89 10.96
CA GLU A 517 11.73 -17.86 12.02
C GLU A 517 12.47 -19.08 11.49
N GLU A 518 12.13 -19.53 10.30
CA GLU A 518 12.74 -20.66 9.60
C GLU A 518 13.90 -20.25 8.69
N GLN A 519 14.25 -18.96 8.67
CA GLN A 519 15.31 -18.38 7.83
C GLN A 519 15.09 -18.60 6.33
N VAL A 520 13.83 -18.70 5.88
CA VAL A 520 13.48 -18.82 4.48
C VAL A 520 13.37 -17.43 3.86
N VAL A 521 14.23 -17.15 2.90
CA VAL A 521 14.22 -15.95 2.04
C VAL A 521 14.50 -16.42 0.62
N ALA A 522 13.46 -16.86 -0.06
CA ALA A 522 13.59 -17.56 -1.34
C ALA A 522 12.95 -16.77 -2.47
N TRP A 523 13.76 -16.17 -3.33
CA TRP A 523 13.31 -15.45 -4.50
C TRP A 523 13.07 -16.39 -5.68
N HIS A 524 12.00 -16.10 -6.44
CA HIS A 524 11.67 -16.78 -7.70
C HIS A 524 10.85 -15.85 -8.59
N ARG A 525 10.76 -16.18 -9.88
CA ARG A 525 10.11 -15.33 -10.87
C ARG A 525 9.04 -16.09 -11.65
N HIS A 526 8.07 -15.32 -12.17
CA HIS A 526 6.93 -15.87 -12.87
C HIS A 526 6.69 -15.12 -14.19
N ILE A 527 6.69 -15.87 -15.27
CA ILE A 527 6.33 -15.41 -16.60
C ILE A 527 4.87 -15.79 -16.83
N ILE A 528 4.03 -14.78 -16.89
CA ILE A 528 2.59 -14.98 -17.14
C ILE A 528 2.38 -15.31 -18.62
N GLY A 529 1.50 -16.27 -18.90
CA GLY A 529 1.20 -16.75 -20.26
C GLY A 529 0.65 -15.66 -21.17
N GLY A 530 0.98 -15.77 -22.46
CA GLY A 530 0.69 -14.78 -23.49
C GLY A 530 1.84 -13.82 -23.77
N VAL A 531 1.62 -12.90 -24.72
CA VAL A 531 2.65 -11.96 -25.19
C VAL A 531 2.13 -10.53 -25.22
N PHE A 532 3.03 -9.56 -25.07
CA PHE A 532 2.78 -8.16 -25.35
C PHE A 532 3.85 -7.62 -26.30
N GLY A 533 3.41 -7.23 -27.50
CA GLY A 533 4.36 -6.92 -28.58
C GLY A 533 5.24 -8.12 -28.92
N SER A 534 6.55 -7.96 -28.83
CA SER A 534 7.55 -9.03 -29.02
C SER A 534 8.03 -9.69 -27.72
N GLY A 535 7.53 -9.23 -26.56
CA GLY A 535 7.92 -9.72 -25.23
C GLY A 535 6.83 -10.54 -24.56
N ASN A 536 7.07 -10.92 -23.31
CA ASN A 536 6.11 -11.62 -22.47
C ASN A 536 4.92 -10.72 -22.12
N ALA A 537 3.84 -11.31 -21.65
CA ALA A 537 2.75 -10.57 -21.00
C ALA A 537 3.29 -9.74 -19.84
N VAL A 538 2.69 -8.56 -19.60
CA VAL A 538 3.18 -7.57 -18.65
C VAL A 538 2.19 -7.48 -17.49
N VAL A 539 2.61 -7.76 -16.27
CA VAL A 539 1.86 -7.45 -15.05
C VAL A 539 2.09 -5.97 -14.74
N GLU A 540 1.01 -5.21 -14.53
CA GLU A 540 1.09 -3.76 -14.26
C GLU A 540 0.72 -3.39 -12.83
N SER A 541 -0.13 -4.16 -12.15
CA SER A 541 -0.50 -3.95 -10.75
C SER A 541 -0.94 -5.25 -10.10
N ILE A 542 -0.77 -5.34 -8.79
CA ILE A 542 -1.17 -6.49 -7.98
C ILE A 542 -1.85 -6.02 -6.70
N ALA A 543 -2.76 -6.85 -6.18
CA ALA A 543 -3.33 -6.68 -4.85
C ALA A 543 -3.72 -8.04 -4.27
N VAL A 544 -3.63 -8.17 -2.97
CA VAL A 544 -4.00 -9.39 -2.23
C VAL A 544 -5.14 -9.05 -1.26
N ILE A 545 -6.12 -9.93 -1.19
CA ILE A 545 -7.20 -9.88 -0.20
C ILE A 545 -7.43 -11.29 0.35
N PRO A 546 -7.98 -11.42 1.58
CA PRO A 546 -8.45 -12.71 2.07
C PRO A 546 -9.49 -13.34 1.13
N GLY A 547 -9.40 -14.65 0.93
CA GLY A 547 -10.31 -15.41 0.09
C GLY A 547 -11.18 -16.38 0.88
N ASP A 548 -12.18 -16.99 0.21
CA ASP A 548 -13.17 -17.86 0.84
C ASP A 548 -12.68 -19.30 1.14
N LEU A 549 -11.49 -19.68 0.64
CA LEU A 549 -10.99 -21.07 0.68
C LEU A 549 -9.78 -21.25 1.59
N ASP A 550 -9.72 -20.49 2.69
CA ASP A 550 -8.58 -20.46 3.62
C ASP A 550 -7.24 -20.08 2.95
N GLU A 551 -7.30 -19.46 1.76
CA GLU A 551 -6.15 -18.92 1.03
C GLU A 551 -6.41 -17.47 0.65
N ASP A 552 -5.40 -16.63 0.78
CA ASP A 552 -5.45 -15.25 0.26
C ASP A 552 -5.45 -15.23 -1.26
N GLU A 553 -6.23 -14.35 -1.85
CA GLU A 553 -6.39 -14.22 -3.29
C GLU A 553 -5.49 -13.11 -3.86
N LEU A 554 -4.58 -13.50 -4.76
CA LEU A 554 -3.78 -12.56 -5.54
C LEU A 554 -4.53 -12.16 -6.82
N TYR A 555 -4.83 -10.87 -6.95
CA TYR A 555 -5.36 -10.24 -8.15
C TYR A 555 -4.26 -9.52 -8.92
N LEU A 556 -4.34 -9.57 -10.25
CA LEU A 556 -3.36 -8.99 -11.15
C LEU A 556 -4.05 -8.21 -12.27
N ILE A 557 -3.43 -7.13 -12.71
CA ILE A 557 -3.71 -6.53 -14.02
C ILE A 557 -2.63 -6.99 -14.98
N VAL A 558 -3.07 -7.73 -16.00
CA VAL A 558 -2.14 -8.29 -17.01
C VAL A 558 -2.44 -7.69 -18.37
N LYS A 559 -1.40 -7.09 -18.96
CA LYS A 559 -1.43 -6.51 -20.29
C LYS A 559 -0.90 -7.51 -21.33
N ARG A 560 -1.67 -7.72 -22.40
CA ARG A 560 -1.33 -8.61 -23.51
C ARG A 560 -1.70 -8.01 -24.86
N THR A 561 -1.16 -8.59 -25.92
CA THR A 561 -1.64 -8.41 -27.29
C THR A 561 -2.55 -9.58 -27.64
N ILE A 562 -3.84 -9.32 -27.78
CA ILE A 562 -4.86 -10.30 -28.17
C ILE A 562 -5.47 -9.85 -29.50
N ASN A 563 -5.44 -10.70 -30.50
CA ASN A 563 -5.96 -10.40 -31.84
C ASN A 563 -5.43 -9.03 -32.38
N GLY A 564 -4.14 -8.77 -32.19
CA GLY A 564 -3.48 -7.53 -32.62
C GLY A 564 -3.76 -6.28 -31.79
N ALA A 565 -4.64 -6.36 -30.79
CA ALA A 565 -4.99 -5.23 -29.92
C ALA A 565 -4.35 -5.35 -28.53
N THR A 566 -4.03 -4.19 -27.93
CA THR A 566 -3.63 -4.15 -26.52
C THR A 566 -4.85 -4.41 -25.63
N LYS A 567 -4.77 -5.42 -24.80
CA LYS A 567 -5.77 -5.81 -23.82
C LYS A 567 -5.19 -5.77 -22.42
N ARG A 568 -5.99 -5.35 -21.45
CA ARG A 568 -5.69 -5.41 -20.02
C ARG A 568 -6.80 -6.15 -19.30
N TYR A 569 -6.42 -7.20 -18.60
CA TYR A 569 -7.35 -8.07 -17.90
C TYR A 569 -7.10 -8.06 -16.40
N VAL A 570 -8.18 -7.96 -15.64
CA VAL A 570 -8.18 -8.31 -14.22
C VAL A 570 -8.24 -9.83 -14.14
N GLU A 571 -7.23 -10.41 -13.53
CA GLU A 571 -7.10 -11.86 -13.33
C GLU A 571 -6.87 -12.15 -11.85
N ARG A 572 -7.26 -13.35 -11.43
CA ARG A 572 -7.01 -13.86 -10.08
C ARG A 572 -6.20 -15.13 -10.16
N MET A 573 -5.13 -15.26 -9.39
CA MET A 573 -4.42 -16.53 -9.27
C MET A 573 -5.34 -17.59 -8.69
N SER A 574 -5.30 -18.81 -9.23
CA SER A 574 -6.09 -19.92 -8.72
C SER A 574 -5.54 -20.43 -7.39
N VAL A 575 -6.31 -21.23 -6.66
CA VAL A 575 -5.89 -21.83 -5.40
C VAL A 575 -4.64 -22.68 -5.55
N PHE A 576 -3.81 -22.71 -4.53
CA PHE A 576 -2.57 -23.49 -4.49
C PHE A 576 -2.85 -24.98 -4.31
N ASP A 577 -3.77 -25.33 -3.42
CA ASP A 577 -4.18 -26.73 -3.23
C ASP A 577 -5.46 -27.04 -4.02
N PHE A 578 -5.30 -27.72 -5.13
CA PHE A 578 -6.42 -28.23 -5.94
C PHE A 578 -7.00 -29.58 -5.41
N GLY A 579 -6.51 -30.09 -4.27
CA GLY A 579 -6.92 -31.35 -3.67
C GLY A 579 -6.32 -32.59 -4.34
N SER A 580 -7.04 -33.71 -4.28
CA SER A 580 -6.61 -34.97 -4.85
C SER A 580 -7.19 -35.27 -6.24
N ASP A 581 -8.14 -34.45 -6.71
CA ASP A 581 -8.78 -34.62 -8.01
C ASP A 581 -8.09 -33.77 -9.07
N ILE A 582 -7.38 -34.40 -10.00
CA ILE A 582 -6.68 -33.73 -11.10
C ILE A 582 -7.62 -32.89 -11.97
N THR A 583 -8.92 -33.16 -11.98
CA THR A 583 -9.89 -32.34 -12.73
C THR A 583 -10.07 -30.95 -12.16
N ASN A 584 -9.56 -30.65 -10.95
CA ASN A 584 -9.51 -29.34 -10.33
C ASN A 584 -8.21 -28.59 -10.60
N ALA A 585 -7.21 -29.26 -11.18
CA ALA A 585 -5.88 -28.71 -11.41
C ALA A 585 -5.92 -27.58 -12.46
N PHE A 586 -5.72 -26.32 -12.04
CA PHE A 586 -5.83 -25.14 -12.88
C PHE A 586 -4.45 -24.54 -13.19
N PHE A 587 -3.85 -24.97 -14.31
CA PHE A 587 -2.49 -24.60 -14.71
C PHE A 587 -2.45 -23.95 -16.11
N VAL A 588 -3.36 -23.01 -16.35
CA VAL A 588 -3.42 -22.15 -17.54
C VAL A 588 -3.61 -20.70 -17.12
N ASP A 589 -3.10 -19.74 -17.88
CA ASP A 589 -3.25 -18.31 -17.58
C ASP A 589 -4.37 -17.67 -18.39
N SER A 590 -4.96 -16.59 -17.85
CA SER A 590 -6.18 -15.96 -18.40
C SER A 590 -7.26 -16.99 -18.70
N GLY A 591 -7.34 -18.01 -17.86
CA GLY A 591 -8.14 -19.21 -18.15
C GLY A 591 -9.56 -19.12 -17.63
N LEU A 592 -10.41 -19.98 -18.20
CA LEU A 592 -11.76 -20.23 -17.75
C LEU A 592 -11.99 -21.72 -17.49
N THR A 593 -12.95 -22.02 -16.62
CA THR A 593 -13.40 -23.37 -16.32
C THR A 593 -14.76 -23.61 -16.93
N TYR A 594 -14.86 -24.57 -17.82
CA TYR A 594 -16.14 -25.17 -18.21
C TYR A 594 -16.51 -26.26 -17.20
N SER A 595 -17.72 -26.24 -16.70
CA SER A 595 -18.29 -27.30 -15.88
C SER A 595 -19.78 -27.44 -16.24
N GLY A 596 -20.17 -28.52 -16.88
CA GLY A 596 -21.53 -28.67 -17.39
C GLY A 596 -21.78 -30.01 -18.10
N SER A 597 -22.83 -30.06 -18.92
CA SER A 597 -23.13 -31.22 -19.74
C SER A 597 -22.01 -31.55 -20.71
N ALA A 598 -21.83 -32.82 -21.06
CA ALA A 598 -20.79 -33.25 -21.99
C ALA A 598 -20.87 -32.50 -23.32
N ALA A 599 -19.83 -31.76 -23.63
CA ALA A 599 -19.73 -30.91 -24.83
C ALA A 599 -18.36 -31.05 -25.51
N THR A 600 -18.31 -30.88 -26.82
CA THR A 600 -17.11 -30.80 -27.61
C THR A 600 -16.77 -29.34 -27.97
N THR A 601 -17.76 -28.45 -28.06
CA THR A 601 -17.55 -27.03 -28.31
C THR A 601 -17.76 -26.28 -27.02
N ILE A 602 -16.71 -25.53 -26.63
CA ILE A 602 -16.71 -24.70 -25.42
C ILE A 602 -16.60 -23.23 -25.85
N SER A 603 -17.59 -22.43 -25.49
CA SER A 603 -17.67 -21.00 -25.81
C SER A 603 -17.39 -20.12 -24.60
N GLY A 604 -17.43 -18.77 -24.80
CA GLY A 604 -17.15 -17.76 -23.76
C GLY A 604 -15.67 -17.41 -23.65
N LEU A 605 -14.87 -17.72 -24.67
CA LEU A 605 -13.44 -17.46 -24.74
C LEU A 605 -13.10 -16.21 -25.59
N ASP A 606 -14.04 -15.28 -25.77
CA ASP A 606 -13.87 -14.07 -26.59
C ASP A 606 -12.63 -13.26 -26.20
N HIS A 607 -12.24 -13.28 -24.93
CA HIS A 607 -11.04 -12.60 -24.42
C HIS A 607 -9.74 -13.23 -24.91
N LEU A 608 -9.76 -14.43 -25.47
CA LEU A 608 -8.62 -15.15 -26.04
C LEU A 608 -8.74 -15.35 -27.55
N GLU A 609 -9.57 -14.58 -28.25
CA GLU A 609 -9.78 -14.70 -29.70
C GLU A 609 -8.43 -14.70 -30.46
N GLY A 610 -8.27 -15.68 -31.35
CA GLY A 610 -7.07 -15.87 -32.16
C GLY A 610 -5.86 -16.46 -31.42
N GLN A 611 -5.97 -16.72 -30.11
CA GLN A 611 -4.87 -17.29 -29.31
C GLN A 611 -4.90 -18.82 -29.34
N THR A 612 -3.71 -19.42 -29.36
CA THR A 612 -3.54 -20.86 -29.15
C THR A 612 -3.57 -21.14 -27.64
N VAL A 613 -4.53 -21.93 -27.18
CA VAL A 613 -4.75 -22.23 -25.78
C VAL A 613 -4.43 -23.68 -25.45
N SER A 614 -4.01 -23.91 -24.20
CA SER A 614 -3.88 -25.24 -23.61
C SER A 614 -5.16 -25.63 -22.92
N VAL A 615 -5.48 -26.92 -22.95
CA VAL A 615 -6.72 -27.46 -22.40
C VAL A 615 -6.45 -28.70 -21.55
N LEU A 616 -6.96 -28.68 -20.34
CA LEU A 616 -7.10 -29.86 -19.47
C LEU A 616 -8.59 -30.30 -19.45
N ALA A 617 -8.91 -31.37 -20.12
CA ALA A 617 -10.28 -31.85 -20.26
C ALA A 617 -10.50 -33.14 -19.44
N ASN A 618 -11.42 -33.12 -18.47
CA ASN A 618 -11.66 -34.21 -17.51
C ASN A 618 -10.35 -34.74 -16.88
N GLY A 619 -9.41 -33.85 -16.54
CA GLY A 619 -8.09 -34.19 -15.98
C GLY A 619 -7.08 -34.76 -16.98
N SER A 620 -7.44 -34.84 -18.26
CA SER A 620 -6.57 -35.34 -19.33
C SER A 620 -6.08 -34.21 -20.22
N LEU A 621 -4.83 -34.30 -20.67
CA LEU A 621 -4.26 -33.36 -21.62
C LEU A 621 -4.97 -33.43 -22.97
N HIS A 622 -5.38 -32.31 -23.51
CA HIS A 622 -5.86 -32.15 -24.88
C HIS A 622 -4.79 -31.41 -25.73
N PRO A 623 -4.64 -31.73 -27.00
CA PRO A 623 -3.79 -30.93 -27.89
C PRO A 623 -4.17 -29.44 -27.85
N ASN A 624 -3.18 -28.56 -28.01
CA ASN A 624 -3.47 -27.12 -28.07
C ASN A 624 -4.40 -26.80 -29.24
N VAL A 625 -5.33 -25.88 -29.01
CA VAL A 625 -6.34 -25.45 -30.01
C VAL A 625 -6.34 -23.92 -30.09
N THR A 626 -6.74 -23.38 -31.23
CA THR A 626 -6.87 -21.94 -31.42
C THR A 626 -8.32 -21.51 -31.19
N VAL A 627 -8.51 -20.44 -30.41
CA VAL A 627 -9.84 -19.85 -30.19
C VAL A 627 -10.30 -19.16 -31.45
N SER A 628 -11.52 -19.44 -31.89
CA SER A 628 -12.16 -18.83 -33.04
C SER A 628 -13.62 -18.54 -32.75
N SER A 629 -14.06 -17.30 -32.99
CA SER A 629 -15.42 -16.84 -32.66
C SER A 629 -15.77 -17.07 -31.18
N GLY A 630 -14.84 -16.80 -30.28
CA GLY A 630 -15.00 -16.97 -28.83
C GLY A 630 -15.15 -18.42 -28.38
N ALA A 631 -14.80 -19.42 -29.19
CA ALA A 631 -14.98 -20.83 -28.87
C ALA A 631 -13.79 -21.71 -29.30
N VAL A 632 -13.70 -22.88 -28.70
CA VAL A 632 -12.79 -23.96 -29.12
C VAL A 632 -13.58 -25.26 -29.35
N THR A 633 -13.12 -26.09 -30.30
CA THR A 633 -13.68 -27.42 -30.55
C THR A 633 -12.69 -28.47 -30.11
N LEU A 634 -13.10 -29.31 -29.17
CA LEU A 634 -12.31 -30.38 -28.61
C LEU A 634 -12.51 -31.68 -29.42
N GLN A 635 -11.51 -32.55 -29.42
CA GLN A 635 -11.57 -33.85 -30.09
C GLN A 635 -12.49 -34.84 -29.38
N ARG A 636 -12.73 -34.64 -28.08
CA ARG A 636 -13.60 -35.49 -27.25
C ARG A 636 -14.53 -34.61 -26.41
N SER A 637 -15.73 -35.13 -26.14
CA SER A 637 -16.65 -34.45 -25.23
C SER A 637 -16.11 -34.43 -23.79
N THR A 638 -16.32 -33.34 -23.12
CA THR A 638 -15.89 -33.15 -21.74
C THR A 638 -17.01 -32.55 -20.91
N THR A 639 -17.06 -32.89 -19.63
CA THR A 639 -17.95 -32.27 -18.63
C THR A 639 -17.26 -31.22 -17.82
N LYS A 640 -15.91 -31.26 -17.76
CA LYS A 640 -15.10 -30.25 -17.08
C LYS A 640 -13.83 -30.00 -17.88
N ALA A 641 -13.54 -28.72 -18.17
CA ALA A 641 -12.33 -28.34 -18.86
C ALA A 641 -11.78 -27.01 -18.32
N HIS A 642 -10.46 -26.92 -18.16
CA HIS A 642 -9.73 -25.69 -17.93
C HIS A 642 -9.06 -25.29 -19.24
N ILE A 643 -9.33 -24.08 -19.72
CA ILE A 643 -8.90 -23.59 -21.02
C ILE A 643 -8.27 -22.21 -20.83
N GLY A 644 -7.05 -22.01 -21.30
CA GLY A 644 -6.35 -20.73 -21.20
C GLY A 644 -4.99 -20.73 -21.85
N LEU A 645 -4.25 -19.66 -21.68
CA LEU A 645 -2.91 -19.48 -22.27
C LEU A 645 -1.89 -20.42 -21.58
N PRO A 646 -1.03 -21.08 -22.37
CA PRO A 646 0.03 -21.92 -21.81
C PRO A 646 1.12 -21.08 -21.12
N PHE A 647 1.76 -21.66 -20.12
CA PHE A 647 3.00 -21.18 -19.54
C PHE A 647 3.91 -22.34 -19.18
N THR A 648 5.20 -22.09 -19.23
CA THR A 648 6.24 -23.08 -18.93
C THR A 648 6.78 -22.84 -17.53
N SER A 649 6.90 -23.91 -16.74
CA SER A 649 7.60 -23.89 -15.44
C SER A 649 8.96 -24.57 -15.60
N LYS A 650 10.02 -23.93 -15.07
CA LYS A 650 11.39 -24.40 -15.24
C LYS A 650 12.16 -24.22 -13.92
N VAL A 651 12.89 -25.26 -13.52
CA VAL A 651 13.93 -25.18 -12.51
C VAL A 651 15.23 -25.66 -13.12
N GLU A 652 16.31 -24.92 -12.86
CA GLU A 652 17.67 -25.28 -13.24
C GLU A 652 18.55 -25.27 -11.99
N THR A 653 19.19 -26.41 -11.71
CA THR A 653 20.03 -26.54 -10.52
C THR A 653 21.31 -25.72 -10.69
N LEU A 654 21.91 -25.33 -9.58
CA LEU A 654 23.31 -24.89 -9.58
C LEU A 654 24.23 -26.04 -10.00
N ARG A 655 25.47 -25.71 -10.31
CA ARG A 655 26.52 -26.71 -10.57
C ARG A 655 26.59 -27.73 -9.46
N VAL A 656 26.47 -28.99 -9.80
CA VAL A 656 26.53 -30.05 -8.80
C VAL A 656 27.93 -30.12 -8.20
N ASP A 657 28.03 -29.98 -6.88
CA ASP A 657 29.27 -30.27 -6.14
C ASP A 657 29.08 -31.54 -5.33
N GLY A 658 29.70 -32.59 -5.79
CA GLY A 658 29.57 -33.92 -5.19
C GLY A 658 30.48 -34.16 -4.00
N GLY A 659 31.19 -33.17 -3.44
CA GLY A 659 32.13 -33.29 -2.35
C GLY A 659 32.91 -34.65 -2.35
N SER A 660 34.16 -34.67 -2.34
CA SER A 660 34.92 -35.93 -2.26
C SER A 660 35.96 -35.88 -1.16
N ALA A 661 36.45 -37.03 -0.73
CA ALA A 661 37.59 -37.11 0.19
C ALA A 661 38.86 -36.36 -0.34
N LEU A 662 38.82 -35.99 -1.65
CA LEU A 662 39.89 -35.25 -2.35
C LEU A 662 39.54 -33.76 -2.56
N GLY A 663 38.50 -33.23 -1.89
CA GLY A 663 38.08 -31.82 -1.99
C GLY A 663 36.88 -31.59 -2.92
N SER A 664 36.63 -30.32 -3.30
CA SER A 664 35.51 -29.92 -4.18
C SER A 664 35.63 -30.54 -5.55
N SER A 665 34.46 -30.86 -6.16
CA SER A 665 34.37 -31.29 -7.56
C SER A 665 34.23 -30.10 -8.53
N GLN A 666 34.31 -28.87 -8.07
CA GLN A 666 34.30 -27.67 -8.92
C GLN A 666 35.55 -27.65 -9.82
N GLY A 667 35.36 -27.26 -11.08
CA GLY A 667 36.45 -27.24 -12.07
C GLY A 667 36.88 -28.61 -12.58
N LYS A 668 36.24 -29.71 -12.16
CA LYS A 668 36.47 -31.08 -12.68
C LYS A 668 35.34 -31.43 -13.68
N VAL A 669 35.71 -32.29 -14.64
CA VAL A 669 34.71 -32.83 -15.57
C VAL A 669 33.80 -33.81 -14.84
N LYS A 670 32.53 -33.70 -15.05
CA LYS A 670 31.47 -34.49 -14.41
C LYS A 670 30.57 -35.16 -15.44
N ARG A 671 30.01 -36.30 -15.07
CA ARG A 671 28.94 -36.94 -15.84
C ARG A 671 27.84 -37.36 -14.90
N ILE A 672 26.62 -36.85 -15.16
CA ILE A 672 25.41 -37.35 -14.53
C ILE A 672 24.92 -38.55 -15.32
N SER A 673 24.77 -39.71 -14.69
CA SER A 673 24.29 -40.92 -15.34
C SER A 673 22.80 -41.18 -15.13
N GLU A 674 22.28 -40.72 -14.01
CA GLU A 674 20.91 -40.98 -13.58
C GLU A 674 20.44 -39.86 -12.67
N VAL A 675 19.16 -39.50 -12.73
CA VAL A 675 18.53 -38.51 -11.86
C VAL A 675 17.27 -39.13 -11.27
N THR A 676 17.19 -39.22 -9.96
CA THR A 676 15.96 -39.57 -9.24
C THR A 676 15.29 -38.30 -8.75
N ILE A 677 14.03 -38.10 -9.11
CA ILE A 677 13.23 -36.93 -8.72
C ILE A 677 12.11 -37.39 -7.81
N ARG A 678 12.09 -36.83 -6.59
CA ARG A 678 11.01 -37.06 -5.62
C ARG A 678 9.88 -36.08 -5.86
N LEU A 679 8.70 -36.62 -6.13
CA LEU A 679 7.51 -35.87 -6.54
C LEU A 679 6.38 -36.05 -5.55
N PHE A 680 5.49 -35.05 -5.47
CA PHE A 680 4.25 -35.09 -4.72
C PHE A 680 3.09 -34.66 -5.60
N ARG A 681 2.04 -35.46 -5.73
CA ARG A 681 0.83 -35.17 -6.54
C ARG A 681 1.14 -34.60 -7.93
N SER A 682 2.04 -35.22 -8.66
CA SER A 682 2.59 -34.69 -9.91
C SER A 682 2.20 -35.55 -11.12
N VAL A 683 2.07 -34.93 -12.29
CA VAL A 683 1.88 -35.60 -13.55
C VAL A 683 2.63 -34.83 -14.65
N GLY A 684 3.40 -35.57 -15.45
CA GLY A 684 4.15 -35.00 -16.56
C GLY A 684 5.37 -34.16 -16.09
N LEU A 685 6.52 -34.46 -16.62
CA LEU A 685 7.71 -33.61 -16.51
C LEU A 685 8.69 -33.97 -17.63
N LYS A 686 9.57 -33.03 -17.92
CA LYS A 686 10.71 -33.22 -18.78
C LYS A 686 11.99 -32.94 -17.98
N VAL A 687 13.05 -33.69 -18.22
CA VAL A 687 14.34 -33.51 -17.54
C VAL A 687 15.48 -33.63 -18.54
N GLY A 688 16.51 -32.81 -18.37
CA GLY A 688 17.67 -32.84 -19.26
C GLY A 688 18.80 -31.90 -18.87
N THR A 689 19.76 -31.73 -19.74
CA THR A 689 20.96 -30.88 -19.54
C THR A 689 20.68 -29.41 -19.82
N SER A 690 19.72 -29.12 -20.71
CA SER A 690 19.34 -27.76 -21.09
C SER A 690 17.86 -27.74 -21.52
N SER A 691 17.29 -26.55 -21.65
CA SER A 691 15.91 -26.40 -22.13
C SER A 691 15.69 -26.88 -23.57
N SER A 692 16.74 -27.06 -24.35
CA SER A 692 16.71 -27.62 -25.73
C SER A 692 16.90 -29.14 -25.77
N GLU A 693 17.38 -29.75 -24.70
CA GLU A 693 17.69 -31.18 -24.61
C GLU A 693 16.99 -31.78 -23.38
N LEU A 694 15.71 -32.06 -23.56
CA LEU A 694 14.84 -32.58 -22.51
C LEU A 694 14.22 -33.91 -22.90
N ASP A 695 14.33 -34.92 -22.04
CA ASP A 695 13.65 -36.20 -22.14
C ASP A 695 12.31 -36.13 -21.40
N ILE A 696 11.26 -36.70 -22.01
CA ILE A 696 9.93 -36.81 -21.38
C ILE A 696 9.94 -37.99 -20.42
N VAL A 697 9.53 -37.73 -19.17
CA VAL A 697 9.38 -38.79 -18.14
C VAL A 697 7.97 -39.40 -18.21
N PRO A 698 7.83 -40.68 -18.44
CA PRO A 698 6.52 -41.34 -18.51
C PRO A 698 5.91 -41.43 -17.12
N PHE A 699 4.60 -41.13 -17.04
CA PHE A 699 3.79 -41.30 -15.80
C PHE A 699 2.76 -42.36 -15.92
N ARG A 700 2.37 -42.76 -17.13
CA ARG A 700 1.42 -43.85 -17.38
C ARG A 700 2.16 -45.18 -17.39
N ASP A 701 1.66 -46.13 -16.61
CA ASP A 701 2.15 -47.51 -16.59
C ASP A 701 1.28 -48.41 -17.49
N SER A 702 1.80 -49.59 -17.82
CA SER A 702 1.11 -50.54 -18.72
C SER A 702 -0.26 -51.05 -18.19
N GLY A 703 -0.53 -50.91 -16.90
CA GLY A 703 -1.80 -51.28 -16.26
C GLY A 703 -2.84 -50.14 -16.24
N ASP A 704 -2.48 -48.94 -16.63
CA ASP A 704 -3.39 -47.80 -16.59
C ASP A 704 -4.36 -47.80 -17.77
N ALA A 705 -5.63 -47.53 -17.51
CA ALA A 705 -6.66 -47.44 -18.55
C ALA A 705 -6.34 -46.25 -19.50
N MET A 706 -6.41 -46.49 -20.81
CA MET A 706 -5.98 -45.52 -21.84
C MET A 706 -6.97 -44.37 -22.06
N ASP A 707 -8.21 -44.51 -21.62
CA ASP A 707 -9.30 -43.53 -21.79
C ASP A 707 -9.59 -42.68 -20.53
N THR A 708 -8.73 -42.81 -19.49
CA THR A 708 -8.85 -42.06 -18.25
C THR A 708 -7.68 -41.09 -18.05
N ALA A 709 -7.86 -40.11 -17.17
CA ALA A 709 -6.77 -39.22 -16.73
C ALA A 709 -5.63 -40.03 -16.07
N ILE A 710 -4.41 -39.56 -16.25
CA ILE A 710 -3.25 -40.15 -15.57
C ILE A 710 -3.39 -39.85 -14.07
N PRO A 711 -3.28 -40.87 -13.20
CA PRO A 711 -3.33 -40.66 -11.75
C PRO A 711 -2.20 -39.72 -11.26
N LEU A 712 -2.51 -38.97 -10.21
CA LEU A 712 -1.50 -38.17 -9.53
C LEU A 712 -0.44 -39.07 -8.89
N PHE A 713 0.81 -38.85 -9.23
CA PHE A 713 1.92 -39.64 -8.74
C PHE A 713 2.57 -39.00 -7.53
N THR A 714 2.84 -39.78 -6.49
CA THR A 714 3.67 -39.40 -5.33
C THR A 714 4.71 -40.48 -5.12
N GLY A 715 5.99 -40.09 -5.10
CA GLY A 715 7.11 -41.04 -4.96
C GLY A 715 8.33 -40.62 -5.80
N ASP A 716 9.22 -41.57 -6.02
CA ASP A 716 10.47 -41.35 -6.74
C ASP A 716 10.34 -41.82 -8.21
N LYS A 717 10.69 -40.94 -9.13
CA LYS A 717 10.87 -41.27 -10.55
C LYS A 717 12.35 -41.19 -10.89
N THR A 718 12.92 -42.31 -11.30
CA THR A 718 14.32 -42.42 -11.70
C THR A 718 14.40 -42.41 -13.23
N VAL A 719 15.27 -41.59 -13.78
CA VAL A 719 15.45 -41.40 -15.22
C VAL A 719 16.92 -41.52 -15.58
N GLU A 720 17.24 -42.27 -16.62
CA GLU A 720 18.55 -42.23 -17.24
C GLU A 720 18.83 -40.83 -17.79
N PHE A 721 19.95 -40.24 -17.38
CA PHE A 721 20.28 -38.87 -17.77
C PHE A 721 21.29 -38.91 -18.91
N ARG A 722 20.89 -38.38 -20.10
CA ARG A 722 21.67 -38.44 -21.31
C ARG A 722 22.75 -37.36 -21.43
N GLY A 723 23.15 -36.78 -20.28
CA GLY A 723 24.23 -35.82 -20.23
C GLY A 723 25.59 -36.44 -20.62
N GLY A 724 26.37 -35.70 -21.38
CA GLY A 724 27.75 -36.02 -21.67
C GLY A 724 28.68 -35.73 -20.49
N TYR A 725 29.96 -35.59 -20.80
CA TYR A 725 30.95 -35.05 -19.89
C TYR A 725 30.85 -33.51 -19.90
N ASP A 726 30.64 -32.91 -18.76
CA ASP A 726 30.41 -31.48 -18.62
C ASP A 726 31.13 -30.93 -17.35
N ASP A 727 31.64 -29.71 -17.47
CA ASP A 727 32.25 -29.01 -16.33
C ASP A 727 31.18 -28.48 -15.33
N ASP A 728 29.99 -28.15 -15.82
CA ASP A 728 28.90 -27.55 -15.03
C ASP A 728 28.00 -28.60 -14.38
N ALA A 729 27.58 -29.61 -15.14
CA ALA A 729 26.70 -30.69 -14.70
C ALA A 729 25.41 -30.19 -14.03
N THR A 730 24.68 -29.32 -14.74
CA THR A 730 23.37 -28.79 -14.31
C THR A 730 22.25 -29.73 -14.73
N ILE A 731 21.13 -29.64 -14.02
CA ILE A 731 19.90 -30.41 -14.30
C ILE A 731 18.78 -29.40 -14.53
N VAL A 732 18.11 -29.52 -15.67
CA VAL A 732 16.91 -28.75 -15.99
C VAL A 732 15.70 -29.67 -15.87
N ILE A 733 14.69 -29.24 -15.08
CA ILE A 733 13.38 -29.87 -15.02
C ILE A 733 12.37 -28.86 -15.52
N GLN A 734 11.49 -29.30 -16.44
CA GLN A 734 10.52 -28.43 -17.10
C GLN A 734 9.14 -29.07 -17.15
N GLN A 735 8.10 -28.23 -17.00
CA GLN A 735 6.72 -28.57 -17.29
C GLN A 735 6.08 -27.48 -18.16
N ASP A 736 5.65 -27.84 -19.35
CA ASP A 736 5.02 -26.95 -20.35
C ASP A 736 3.55 -27.32 -20.64
N GLN A 737 3.05 -28.37 -20.01
CA GLN A 737 1.65 -28.82 -20.13
C GLN A 737 0.81 -28.29 -18.96
N PRO A 738 -0.53 -28.17 -19.08
CA PRO A 738 -1.38 -27.68 -17.99
C PRO A 738 -1.60 -28.73 -16.90
N LEU A 739 -0.54 -29.31 -16.37
CA LEU A 739 -0.53 -30.39 -15.39
C LEU A 739 0.21 -29.98 -14.11
N PRO A 740 -0.18 -30.53 -12.94
CA PRO A 740 0.45 -30.21 -11.67
C PRO A 740 1.84 -30.85 -11.55
N MET A 741 2.76 -30.14 -10.88
CA MET A 741 4.08 -30.64 -10.54
C MET A 741 4.58 -30.06 -9.22
N THR A 742 4.96 -30.94 -8.28
CA THR A 742 5.65 -30.55 -7.04
C THR A 742 6.90 -31.42 -6.89
N ILE A 743 8.06 -30.76 -6.85
CA ILE A 743 9.38 -31.38 -6.70
C ILE A 743 9.79 -31.24 -5.24
N LEU A 744 9.98 -32.36 -4.55
CA LEU A 744 10.43 -32.36 -3.16
C LEU A 744 11.95 -32.47 -3.05
N ALA A 745 12.59 -33.26 -3.93
CA ALA A 745 14.04 -33.43 -3.94
C ALA A 745 14.55 -33.97 -5.28
N ILE A 746 15.83 -33.75 -5.56
CA ILE A 746 16.54 -34.23 -6.75
C ILE A 746 17.80 -34.96 -6.29
N PHE A 747 17.99 -36.19 -6.76
CA PHE A 747 19.13 -37.06 -6.42
C PHE A 747 19.89 -37.48 -7.69
N PRO A 748 20.86 -36.66 -8.19
CA PRO A 748 21.70 -37.06 -9.31
C PRO A 748 22.78 -38.03 -8.90
N THR A 749 23.00 -39.05 -9.74
CA THR A 749 24.16 -39.96 -9.63
C THR A 749 25.28 -39.41 -10.52
N VAL A 750 26.33 -38.91 -9.91
CA VAL A 750 27.41 -38.17 -10.56
C VAL A 750 28.71 -38.97 -10.54
N SER A 751 29.42 -39.05 -11.65
CA SER A 751 30.80 -39.49 -11.73
C SER A 751 31.70 -38.27 -11.97
N VAL A 752 32.74 -38.11 -11.17
CA VAL A 752 33.73 -37.03 -11.25
C VAL A 752 35.01 -37.57 -11.81
N PHE A 753 35.59 -36.81 -12.74
CA PHE A 753 36.86 -37.17 -13.42
C PHE A 753 37.87 -36.05 -13.18
N ASP A 754 39.11 -36.43 -12.88
CA ASP A 754 40.22 -35.48 -12.88
C ASP A 754 40.59 -35.14 -14.34
N LYS A 755 40.87 -33.87 -14.60
CA LYS A 755 41.33 -33.41 -15.95
C LYS A 755 42.72 -33.98 -16.26
#